data_3f208972468e56d858789c0b2d015f23
#
_entry.id   3f208972468e56d858789c0b2d015f23
#
_cell.length_a   1.000
_cell.length_b   1.000
_cell.length_c   1.000
_cell.angle_alpha   90.00
_cell.angle_beta   90.00
_cell.angle_gamma   90.00
#
_symmetry.space_group_name_H-M   'P 1'
#
loop_
_entity.id
_entity.type
_entity.pdbx_description
1 polymer ?
#
loop_
_entity_poly.entity_id
_entity_poly.type
_entity_poly.pdbx_seq_one_letter_code
_entity_poly.pdbx_strand_id
1 'polypeptide(L)'
;MANLEDLIARVSDRRLQAEMASALGILKRRQRFGLVFEEHLPETTVLVGLPIQVGSLVQRRDDLGARTLYRVIDLTADQQACIVPLDSDAAESLPLASLLVVKRFGDPIFPTLTSLGALRRGDTSRPSHAVINGENYHALQLLTFLFAGQVDCIYIDPPYNTGARDWKYNNRYVDDNDTWRHSKWLSFMAKRLQLARRLLRPDGVLIVTIDEHELHHLGMLLEKVFPAHARYMVSIVINPKGRREPNFSRIDEQAFFVVPSTGAEIVQGTTSLQAILPLIDSETDDEEDERPEEDEVPAAEQADDAIDWEYRHARRRGAESSYRHQRPNQFYPIFIDEAPRRVVRVGASIAVNDEPHLGHIDGLRPIWPIDAEGRHRCWRYTPDSMQARIELGNVVLGKYNRTQDSWTVNIRYPRNKSRKLKTVWWDTAHDAGTHGTQLLSKMLGAPGLFPFPKSIYAVRDSLAAVVRNRPRALIVDFFAGSGTTFHATCLLNADDGGQRRSILITNNEVAEAEARLLYEQGHYRGDPAFEAAGIFDRVTRPRCEAVVTGLRADGAPIAGKHIGGRPLHTGFTENVEFFRLDYLEADSVDLGLEFAALLPLLWLGAGAVGEHRLPSDTGGFLVPDDSTFGVLFRESRFRPFRAALDQRPDVTHVWLVTDSEQAFAEMCAALPADKRVAMLYRDYLRHFRARARQTA
;
A
#
# COMPACT_ATOMS: atom_id res chain seq x y z
N MET A 1 -19.93 -5.22 -36.95
CA MET A 1 -18.49 -5.24 -37.31
C MET A 1 -18.22 -6.52 -38.09
N ALA A 2 -17.53 -6.47 -39.22
CA ALA A 2 -17.18 -7.67 -39.99
C ALA A 2 -16.24 -8.54 -39.14
N ASN A 3 -16.55 -9.82 -39.01
CA ASN A 3 -15.68 -10.80 -38.32
C ASN A 3 -14.34 -10.91 -39.08
N LEU A 4 -13.24 -11.21 -38.40
CA LEU A 4 -11.91 -11.37 -39.00
C LEU A 4 -11.91 -12.43 -40.12
N GLU A 5 -12.76 -13.46 -40.00
CA GLU A 5 -12.98 -14.46 -41.04
C GLU A 5 -13.61 -13.85 -42.29
N ASP A 6 -14.57 -12.94 -42.13
CA ASP A 6 -15.21 -12.21 -43.26
C ASP A 6 -14.20 -11.31 -43.97
N LEU A 7 -13.26 -10.73 -43.21
CA LEU A 7 -12.20 -9.89 -43.79
C LEU A 7 -11.18 -10.75 -44.55
N ILE A 8 -10.80 -11.89 -44.01
CA ILE A 8 -9.90 -12.86 -44.70
C ILE A 8 -10.53 -13.40 -45.96
N ALA A 9 -11.85 -13.70 -45.93
CA ALA A 9 -12.57 -14.14 -47.10
C ALA A 9 -12.58 -13.13 -48.27
N ARG A 10 -12.38 -11.83 -47.97
CA ARG A 10 -12.31 -10.75 -48.97
C ARG A 10 -10.92 -10.50 -49.56
N VAL A 11 -9.88 -11.19 -49.06
CA VAL A 11 -8.53 -11.10 -49.60
C VAL A 11 -8.48 -11.73 -50.97
N SER A 12 -8.13 -10.96 -52.01
CA SER A 12 -8.12 -11.39 -53.41
C SER A 12 -6.96 -12.35 -53.75
N ASP A 13 -5.84 -12.25 -53.03
CA ASP A 13 -4.71 -13.18 -53.14
C ASP A 13 -5.04 -14.48 -52.41
N ARG A 14 -5.32 -15.55 -53.22
CA ARG A 14 -5.66 -16.87 -52.64
C ARG A 14 -4.57 -17.48 -51.74
N ARG A 15 -3.29 -17.22 -52.04
CA ARG A 15 -2.19 -17.75 -51.25
C ARG A 15 -2.14 -17.02 -49.89
N LEU A 16 -2.19 -15.71 -49.89
CA LEU A 16 -2.23 -14.90 -48.68
C LEU A 16 -3.49 -15.18 -47.86
N GLN A 17 -4.63 -15.38 -48.51
CA GLN A 17 -5.89 -15.78 -47.88
C GLN A 17 -5.76 -17.12 -47.13
N ALA A 18 -5.15 -18.10 -47.75
CA ALA A 18 -4.93 -19.42 -47.15
C ALA A 18 -3.93 -19.38 -46.00
N GLU A 19 -2.84 -18.60 -46.12
CA GLU A 19 -1.86 -18.37 -45.05
C GLU A 19 -2.49 -17.67 -43.86
N MET A 20 -3.30 -16.62 -44.07
CA MET A 20 -4.04 -15.93 -43.04
C MET A 20 -5.09 -16.81 -42.36
N ALA A 21 -5.86 -17.61 -43.11
CA ALA A 21 -6.81 -18.54 -42.56
C ALA A 21 -6.12 -19.66 -41.74
N SER A 22 -4.98 -20.14 -42.20
CA SER A 22 -4.14 -21.10 -41.45
C SER A 22 -3.61 -20.49 -40.15
N ALA A 23 -3.06 -19.28 -40.21
CA ALA A 23 -2.56 -18.56 -39.04
C ALA A 23 -3.69 -18.28 -38.04
N LEU A 24 -4.88 -17.90 -38.50
CA LEU A 24 -6.07 -17.71 -37.66
C LEU A 24 -6.51 -19.04 -37.03
N GLY A 25 -6.46 -20.15 -37.79
CA GLY A 25 -6.73 -21.48 -37.29
C GLY A 25 -5.78 -21.93 -36.19
N ILE A 26 -4.48 -21.59 -36.31
CA ILE A 26 -3.46 -21.83 -35.28
C ILE A 26 -3.72 -20.93 -34.03
N LEU A 27 -4.05 -19.68 -34.24
CA LEU A 27 -4.41 -18.75 -33.16
C LEU A 27 -5.67 -19.22 -32.40
N LYS A 28 -6.70 -19.71 -33.08
CA LYS A 28 -7.92 -20.23 -32.48
C LYS A 28 -7.68 -21.56 -31.72
N ARG A 29 -6.75 -22.38 -32.16
CA ARG A 29 -6.39 -23.65 -31.47
C ARG A 29 -5.49 -23.43 -30.26
N ARG A 30 -4.82 -22.30 -30.15
CA ARG A 30 -4.10 -21.91 -28.94
C ARG A 30 -5.12 -21.46 -27.89
N GLN A 31 -5.65 -22.41 -27.15
CA GLN A 31 -6.43 -22.12 -25.94
C GLN A 31 -5.49 -21.42 -24.95
N ARG A 32 -5.56 -20.10 -24.93
CA ARG A 32 -4.90 -19.32 -23.87
C ARG A 32 -5.87 -19.26 -22.71
N PHE A 33 -5.52 -19.93 -21.62
CA PHE A 33 -6.18 -19.65 -20.34
C PHE A 33 -5.71 -18.29 -19.85
N GLY A 34 -6.64 -17.41 -19.48
CA GLY A 34 -6.32 -16.09 -18.98
C GLY A 34 -7.58 -15.25 -18.79
N LEU A 35 -7.41 -14.12 -18.11
CA LEU A 35 -8.48 -13.16 -17.88
C LEU A 35 -8.83 -12.45 -19.21
N VAL A 36 -10.08 -12.61 -19.63
CA VAL A 36 -10.67 -11.91 -20.79
C VAL A 36 -11.84 -11.08 -20.27
N PHE A 37 -11.82 -9.79 -20.54
CA PHE A 37 -12.91 -8.88 -20.23
C PHE A 37 -12.99 -7.79 -21.30
N GLU A 38 -14.16 -7.19 -21.44
CA GLU A 38 -14.37 -6.10 -22.37
C GLU A 38 -13.78 -4.82 -21.79
N GLU A 39 -12.97 -4.12 -22.60
CA GLU A 39 -12.49 -2.80 -22.24
C GLU A 39 -13.56 -1.76 -22.54
N HIS A 40 -14.19 -1.25 -21.49
CA HIS A 40 -15.18 -0.19 -21.61
C HIS A 40 -14.48 1.15 -21.79
N LEU A 41 -14.50 1.67 -23.00
CA LEU A 41 -13.93 2.97 -23.37
C LEU A 41 -15.02 3.89 -23.93
N PRO A 42 -14.82 5.18 -23.78
CA PRO A 42 -13.88 5.87 -22.91
C PRO A 42 -14.48 6.16 -21.52
N GLU A 43 -13.69 5.94 -20.45
CA GLU A 43 -14.00 6.57 -19.18
C GLU A 43 -13.85 8.09 -19.32
N THR A 44 -14.72 8.84 -18.64
CA THR A 44 -14.70 10.31 -18.65
C THR A 44 -14.64 10.85 -17.23
N THR A 45 -14.00 11.99 -17.08
CA THR A 45 -13.96 12.70 -15.79
C THR A 45 -14.30 14.17 -15.98
N VAL A 46 -15.00 14.73 -15.01
CA VAL A 46 -15.34 16.15 -14.96
C VAL A 46 -14.19 16.89 -14.29
N LEU A 47 -13.70 17.92 -14.94
CA LEU A 47 -12.62 18.77 -14.43
C LEU A 47 -13.19 20.14 -14.06
N VAL A 48 -13.32 20.37 -12.75
CA VAL A 48 -13.77 21.65 -12.23
C VAL A 48 -12.63 22.67 -12.30
N GLY A 49 -12.93 23.89 -12.76
CA GLY A 49 -11.95 24.99 -12.79
C GLY A 49 -11.12 25.10 -14.08
N LEU A 50 -11.18 24.13 -14.99
CA LEU A 50 -10.56 24.29 -16.29
C LEU A 50 -11.34 25.29 -17.16
N PRO A 51 -10.64 26.21 -17.86
CA PRO A 51 -11.28 27.11 -18.79
C PRO A 51 -11.90 26.36 -19.97
N ILE A 52 -13.09 26.78 -20.37
CA ILE A 52 -13.79 26.23 -21.51
C ILE A 52 -13.25 26.89 -22.78
N GLN A 53 -12.81 26.07 -23.74
CA GLN A 53 -12.28 26.53 -25.04
C GLN A 53 -13.09 25.95 -26.18
N VAL A 54 -12.99 26.55 -27.36
CA VAL A 54 -13.56 25.98 -28.59
C VAL A 54 -12.94 24.58 -28.81
N GLY A 55 -13.80 23.58 -29.07
CA GLY A 55 -13.41 22.17 -29.17
C GLY A 55 -13.48 21.40 -27.88
N SER A 56 -13.60 22.04 -26.68
CA SER A 56 -13.77 21.37 -25.41
C SER A 56 -15.00 20.47 -25.41
N LEU A 57 -14.86 19.29 -24.79
CA LEU A 57 -16.01 18.49 -24.35
C LEU A 57 -16.51 19.04 -23.02
N VAL A 58 -17.82 19.25 -22.94
CA VAL A 58 -18.48 19.79 -21.75
C VAL A 58 -19.75 19.02 -21.43
N GLN A 59 -20.15 19.09 -20.16
CA GLN A 59 -21.48 18.69 -19.69
C GLN A 59 -22.14 19.83 -18.93
N ARG A 60 -23.47 19.79 -18.83
CA ARG A 60 -24.22 20.78 -18.04
C ARG A 60 -24.00 20.51 -16.55
N ARG A 61 -23.85 21.59 -15.77
CA ARG A 61 -23.67 21.49 -14.31
C ARG A 61 -24.90 20.94 -13.59
N ASP A 62 -26.09 21.25 -14.10
CA ASP A 62 -27.38 20.83 -13.56
C ASP A 62 -27.74 19.38 -13.93
N ASP A 63 -26.98 18.69 -14.78
CA ASP A 63 -27.18 17.27 -15.10
C ASP A 63 -26.44 16.35 -14.14
N LEU A 64 -27.08 15.96 -13.04
CA LEU A 64 -26.55 15.01 -12.08
C LEU A 64 -26.18 13.66 -12.71
N GLY A 65 -26.90 13.25 -13.74
CA GLY A 65 -26.69 11.98 -14.46
C GLY A 65 -25.61 12.02 -15.52
N ALA A 66 -25.12 13.18 -15.89
CA ALA A 66 -24.14 13.43 -16.96
C ALA A 66 -24.45 12.64 -18.26
N ARG A 67 -25.72 12.69 -18.71
CA ARG A 67 -26.22 11.82 -19.78
C ARG A 67 -25.75 12.26 -21.15
N THR A 68 -25.58 13.56 -21.36
CA THR A 68 -25.23 14.13 -22.66
C THR A 68 -23.91 14.89 -22.58
N LEU A 69 -22.99 14.55 -23.46
CA LEU A 69 -21.76 15.31 -23.69
C LEU A 69 -21.93 16.23 -24.89
N TYR A 70 -21.42 17.43 -24.72
CA TYR A 70 -21.48 18.45 -25.74
C TYR A 70 -20.08 18.86 -26.21
N ARG A 71 -19.97 19.33 -27.46
CA ARG A 71 -18.76 19.95 -27.95
C ARG A 71 -18.99 21.45 -28.09
N VAL A 72 -18.07 22.23 -27.55
CA VAL A 72 -18.05 23.69 -27.73
C VAL A 72 -17.59 24.01 -29.16
N ILE A 73 -18.43 24.69 -29.93
CA ILE A 73 -18.14 25.08 -31.33
C ILE A 73 -17.77 26.55 -31.44
N ASP A 74 -18.25 27.39 -30.54
CA ASP A 74 -17.93 28.82 -30.51
C ASP A 74 -18.07 29.41 -29.10
N LEU A 75 -17.37 30.52 -28.84
CA LEU A 75 -17.43 31.26 -27.57
C LEU A 75 -17.70 32.73 -27.90
N THR A 76 -18.73 33.30 -27.26
CA THR A 76 -19.07 34.70 -27.45
C THR A 76 -18.46 35.60 -26.36
N ALA A 77 -18.32 36.91 -26.66
CA ALA A 77 -17.80 37.88 -25.68
C ALA A 77 -18.66 38.00 -24.42
N ASP A 78 -19.93 37.62 -24.48
CA ASP A 78 -20.90 37.68 -23.40
C ASP A 78 -20.87 36.47 -22.47
N GLN A 79 -19.75 35.74 -22.40
CA GLN A 79 -19.58 34.57 -21.57
C GLN A 79 -20.58 33.44 -21.89
N GLN A 80 -20.98 33.30 -23.17
CA GLN A 80 -21.80 32.19 -23.66
C GLN A 80 -20.96 31.22 -24.48
N ALA A 81 -21.27 29.94 -24.40
CA ALA A 81 -20.75 28.91 -25.28
C ALA A 81 -21.85 28.41 -26.23
N CYS A 82 -21.56 28.37 -27.50
CA CYS A 82 -22.34 27.60 -28.44
C CYS A 82 -21.90 26.15 -28.40
N ILE A 83 -22.79 25.24 -28.00
CA ILE A 83 -22.52 23.82 -27.80
C ILE A 83 -23.41 22.95 -28.67
N VAL A 84 -22.88 21.78 -29.05
CA VAL A 84 -23.60 20.79 -29.86
C VAL A 84 -23.46 19.42 -29.17
N PRO A 85 -24.56 18.67 -28.93
CA PRO A 85 -24.49 17.30 -28.44
C PRO A 85 -23.65 16.41 -29.36
N LEU A 86 -22.92 15.44 -28.83
CA LEU A 86 -22.10 14.53 -29.65
C LEU A 86 -22.93 13.58 -30.54
N ASP A 87 -24.19 13.38 -30.21
CA ASP A 87 -25.13 12.48 -30.87
C ASP A 87 -26.22 13.22 -31.71
N SER A 88 -26.09 14.53 -31.82
CA SER A 88 -27.06 15.39 -32.52
C SER A 88 -26.34 16.61 -33.09
N ASP A 89 -26.94 17.27 -34.12
CA ASP A 89 -26.42 18.51 -34.73
C ASP A 89 -27.13 19.77 -34.20
N ALA A 90 -28.00 19.63 -33.19
CA ALA A 90 -28.75 20.75 -32.63
C ALA A 90 -27.84 21.62 -31.74
N ALA A 91 -27.52 22.83 -32.25
CA ALA A 91 -26.74 23.79 -31.48
C ALA A 91 -27.60 24.52 -30.45
N GLU A 92 -27.08 24.74 -29.25
CA GLU A 92 -27.66 25.58 -28.21
C GLU A 92 -26.61 26.52 -27.64
N SER A 93 -27.04 27.67 -27.11
CA SER A 93 -26.16 28.63 -26.46
C SER A 93 -26.43 28.64 -24.96
N LEU A 94 -25.38 28.39 -24.14
CA LEU A 94 -25.47 28.36 -22.69
C LEU A 94 -24.38 29.21 -22.03
N PRO A 95 -24.65 29.77 -20.83
CA PRO A 95 -23.64 30.48 -20.06
C PRO A 95 -22.47 29.55 -19.74
N LEU A 96 -21.23 30.03 -19.84
CA LEU A 96 -20.03 29.26 -19.44
C LEU A 96 -20.13 28.73 -18.01
N ALA A 97 -20.68 29.52 -17.09
CA ALA A 97 -20.86 29.14 -15.69
C ALA A 97 -21.79 27.92 -15.49
N SER A 98 -22.63 27.59 -16.48
CA SER A 98 -23.53 26.43 -16.45
C SER A 98 -22.90 25.13 -16.98
N LEU A 99 -21.63 25.18 -17.40
CA LEU A 99 -20.94 24.09 -18.05
C LEU A 99 -19.71 23.64 -17.24
N LEU A 100 -19.36 22.37 -17.34
CA LEU A 100 -18.16 21.77 -16.79
C LEU A 100 -17.38 21.05 -17.89
N VAL A 101 -16.06 21.24 -17.91
CA VAL A 101 -15.18 20.54 -18.85
C VAL A 101 -15.14 19.06 -18.52
N VAL A 102 -15.19 18.22 -19.55
CA VAL A 102 -15.06 16.77 -19.47
C VAL A 102 -13.84 16.33 -20.27
N LYS A 103 -13.00 15.48 -19.69
CA LYS A 103 -11.91 14.81 -20.39
C LYS A 103 -12.14 13.31 -20.44
N ARG A 104 -11.80 12.68 -21.57
CA ARG A 104 -11.76 11.23 -21.70
C ARG A 104 -10.44 10.71 -21.15
N PHE A 105 -10.45 9.53 -20.59
CA PHE A 105 -9.19 8.88 -20.23
C PHE A 105 -8.38 8.59 -21.50
N GLY A 106 -7.15 9.11 -21.53
CA GLY A 106 -6.32 9.11 -22.73
C GLY A 106 -6.15 10.50 -23.36
N ASP A 107 -7.07 11.46 -23.11
CA ASP A 107 -6.83 12.85 -23.50
C ASP A 107 -5.62 13.42 -22.72
N PRO A 108 -4.80 14.29 -23.34
CA PRO A 108 -3.71 14.94 -22.64
C PRO A 108 -4.26 15.84 -21.53
N ILE A 109 -3.72 15.64 -20.33
CA ILE A 109 -4.01 16.46 -19.14
C ILE A 109 -2.69 16.91 -18.52
N PHE A 110 -2.69 18.05 -17.85
CA PHE A 110 -1.52 18.62 -17.20
C PHE A 110 -1.84 18.87 -15.71
N PRO A 111 -1.82 17.80 -14.88
CA PRO A 111 -2.27 17.87 -13.50
C PRO A 111 -1.26 18.59 -12.61
N THR A 112 -1.78 19.37 -11.67
CA THR A 112 -1.01 20.02 -10.61
C THR A 112 -1.70 19.87 -9.26
N LEU A 113 -1.07 20.42 -8.21
CA LEU A 113 -1.58 20.39 -6.85
C LEU A 113 -1.76 21.81 -6.33
N THR A 114 -2.97 22.14 -5.87
CA THR A 114 -3.26 23.37 -5.13
C THR A 114 -3.35 23.06 -3.65
N SER A 115 -2.55 23.72 -2.82
CA SER A 115 -2.58 23.53 -1.36
C SER A 115 -3.90 24.01 -0.77
N LEU A 116 -4.51 23.16 0.05
CA LEU A 116 -5.71 23.48 0.85
C LEU A 116 -5.36 23.78 2.32
N GLY A 117 -4.08 23.82 2.65
CA GLY A 117 -3.55 24.05 3.97
C GLY A 117 -2.76 22.87 4.53
N ALA A 118 -2.01 23.15 5.59
CA ALA A 118 -1.10 22.19 6.20
C ALA A 118 -1.18 22.22 7.73
N LEU A 119 -0.90 21.08 8.37
CA LEU A 119 -0.64 20.96 9.79
C LEU A 119 0.82 20.54 9.99
N ARG A 120 1.55 21.30 10.81
CA ARG A 120 2.96 21.08 11.12
C ARG A 120 3.10 20.88 12.64
N ARG A 121 3.14 19.62 13.09
CA ARG A 121 3.41 19.25 14.50
C ARG A 121 4.70 18.46 14.67
N GLY A 122 5.25 17.95 13.58
CA GLY A 122 6.56 17.36 13.53
C GLY A 122 7.67 18.40 13.42
N ASP A 123 8.89 17.95 13.56
CA ASP A 123 10.08 18.76 13.27
C ASP A 123 10.07 19.24 11.81
N THR A 124 10.68 20.40 11.52
CA THR A 124 10.75 20.95 10.15
C THR A 124 11.53 20.06 9.18
N SER A 125 12.47 19.28 9.68
CA SER A 125 13.21 18.28 8.89
C SER A 125 12.42 17.01 8.61
N ARG A 126 11.28 16.81 9.30
CA ARG A 126 10.41 15.65 9.10
C ARG A 126 9.59 15.80 7.82
N PRO A 127 9.58 14.80 6.93
CA PRO A 127 8.79 14.87 5.71
C PRO A 127 7.29 14.97 6.01
N SER A 128 6.57 15.68 5.16
CA SER A 128 5.12 15.80 5.26
C SER A 128 4.41 14.68 4.52
N HIS A 129 3.33 14.18 5.11
CA HIS A 129 2.34 13.40 4.39
C HIS A 129 1.57 14.30 3.43
N ALA A 130 1.02 13.73 2.37
CA ALA A 130 0.14 14.43 1.43
C ALA A 130 -1.22 13.73 1.36
N VAL A 131 -2.29 14.52 1.41
CA VAL A 131 -3.67 14.03 1.23
C VAL A 131 -4.29 14.80 0.08
N ILE A 132 -4.55 14.10 -1.03
CA ILE A 132 -4.94 14.69 -2.31
C ILE A 132 -6.43 14.41 -2.58
N ASN A 133 -7.21 15.50 -2.68
CA ASN A 133 -8.56 15.46 -3.20
C ASN A 133 -8.51 15.46 -4.73
N GLY A 134 -8.90 14.38 -5.37
CA GLY A 134 -8.93 14.28 -6.83
C GLY A 134 -9.22 12.89 -7.36
N GLU A 135 -9.44 12.81 -8.66
CA GLU A 135 -9.63 11.54 -9.35
C GLU A 135 -8.31 10.75 -9.35
N ASN A 136 -8.37 9.49 -8.91
CA ASN A 136 -7.17 8.71 -8.62
C ASN A 136 -6.37 8.30 -9.88
N TYR A 137 -7.00 8.11 -11.04
CA TYR A 137 -6.27 7.80 -12.27
C TYR A 137 -5.37 8.98 -12.69
N HIS A 138 -5.89 10.22 -12.64
CA HIS A 138 -5.13 11.43 -12.96
C HIS A 138 -4.05 11.71 -11.89
N ALA A 139 -4.39 11.53 -10.61
CA ALA A 139 -3.40 11.66 -9.54
C ALA A 139 -2.28 10.62 -9.67
N LEU A 140 -2.60 9.38 -10.06
CA LEU A 140 -1.59 8.35 -10.35
C LEU A 140 -0.70 8.73 -11.55
N GLN A 141 -1.25 9.37 -12.59
CA GLN A 141 -0.44 9.91 -13.68
C GLN A 141 0.54 10.98 -13.18
N LEU A 142 0.08 11.89 -12.31
CA LEU A 142 0.94 12.88 -11.66
C LEU A 142 2.02 12.20 -10.79
N LEU A 143 1.63 11.26 -9.95
CA LEU A 143 2.60 10.55 -9.10
C LEU A 143 3.63 9.77 -9.91
N THR A 144 3.27 9.23 -11.08
CA THR A 144 4.28 8.57 -11.94
C THR A 144 5.28 9.55 -12.57
N PHE A 145 4.96 10.83 -12.68
CA PHE A 145 5.94 11.86 -13.01
C PHE A 145 6.92 12.08 -11.86
N LEU A 146 6.42 12.12 -10.61
CA LEU A 146 7.21 12.43 -9.42
C LEU A 146 7.97 11.22 -8.85
N PHE A 147 7.36 10.04 -8.85
CA PHE A 147 7.78 8.90 -8.04
C PHE A 147 7.91 7.57 -8.81
N ALA A 148 8.13 7.60 -10.12
CA ALA A 148 8.33 6.37 -10.88
C ALA A 148 9.47 5.53 -10.27
N GLY A 149 9.18 4.26 -9.90
CA GLY A 149 10.17 3.34 -9.31
C GLY A 149 10.66 3.73 -7.91
N GLN A 150 9.89 4.53 -7.13
CA GLN A 150 10.34 5.02 -5.82
C GLN A 150 9.43 4.64 -4.64
N VAL A 151 8.23 4.11 -4.89
CA VAL A 151 7.26 3.77 -3.85
C VAL A 151 7.61 2.42 -3.23
N ASP A 152 7.75 2.38 -1.91
CA ASP A 152 8.08 1.16 -1.15
C ASP A 152 6.86 0.25 -0.95
N CYS A 153 5.70 0.84 -0.68
CA CYS A 153 4.47 0.10 -0.46
C CYS A 153 3.27 0.84 -1.03
N ILE A 154 2.43 0.14 -1.75
CA ILE A 154 1.10 0.59 -2.12
C ILE A 154 0.11 -0.24 -1.34
N TYR A 155 -0.77 0.41 -0.57
CA TYR A 155 -1.90 -0.21 0.09
C TYR A 155 -3.18 0.39 -0.47
N ILE A 156 -4.11 -0.44 -0.93
CA ILE A 156 -5.39 0.01 -1.47
C ILE A 156 -6.55 -0.86 -1.03
N ASP A 157 -7.68 -0.20 -0.84
CA ASP A 157 -8.98 -0.79 -0.54
C ASP A 157 -10.00 -0.33 -1.59
N PRO A 158 -9.98 -0.93 -2.80
CA PRO A 158 -10.86 -0.53 -3.89
C PRO A 158 -12.33 -0.86 -3.59
N PRO A 159 -13.30 -0.28 -4.33
CA PRO A 159 -14.70 -0.67 -4.19
C PRO A 159 -14.88 -2.16 -4.49
N TYR A 160 -15.66 -2.85 -3.64
CA TYR A 160 -15.80 -4.31 -3.69
C TYR A 160 -16.81 -4.79 -4.74
N ASN A 161 -17.50 -3.87 -5.40
CA ASN A 161 -18.48 -4.16 -6.45
C ASN A 161 -19.65 -5.05 -5.96
N THR A 162 -20.12 -4.77 -4.75
CA THR A 162 -21.16 -5.56 -4.06
C THR A 162 -22.53 -5.47 -4.74
N GLY A 163 -22.73 -4.56 -5.71
CA GLY A 163 -24.01 -4.25 -6.34
C GLY A 163 -24.87 -3.24 -5.56
N ALA A 164 -24.40 -2.82 -4.39
CA ALA A 164 -25.11 -1.86 -3.52
C ALA A 164 -24.98 -0.39 -3.95
N ARG A 165 -24.59 -0.11 -5.20
CA ARG A 165 -24.30 1.24 -5.70
C ARG A 165 -23.20 1.96 -4.93
N ASP A 166 -22.18 1.22 -4.55
CA ASP A 166 -21.06 1.65 -3.73
C ASP A 166 -19.92 2.30 -4.54
N TRP A 167 -20.00 2.28 -5.87
CA TRP A 167 -19.01 2.92 -6.75
C TRP A 167 -19.62 3.37 -8.09
N LYS A 168 -18.89 4.24 -8.80
CA LYS A 168 -19.31 4.81 -10.09
C LYS A 168 -18.35 4.43 -11.21
N TYR A 169 -18.92 4.14 -12.36
CA TYR A 169 -18.22 4.05 -13.64
C TYR A 169 -18.79 5.08 -14.62
N ASN A 170 -17.95 5.94 -15.18
CA ASN A 170 -18.40 7.06 -16.02
C ASN A 170 -19.50 7.91 -15.36
N ASN A 171 -19.30 8.30 -14.09
CA ASN A 171 -20.23 9.06 -13.28
C ASN A 171 -21.59 8.37 -13.00
N ARG A 172 -21.74 7.09 -13.32
CA ARG A 172 -22.95 6.30 -13.04
C ARG A 172 -22.66 5.25 -11.99
N TYR A 173 -23.57 5.10 -11.04
CA TYR A 173 -23.51 4.01 -10.07
C TYR A 173 -23.67 2.67 -10.79
N VAL A 174 -22.84 1.71 -10.40
CA VAL A 174 -22.93 0.32 -10.83
C VAL A 174 -23.76 -0.45 -9.79
N ASP A 175 -24.78 -1.18 -10.26
CA ASP A 175 -25.66 -1.97 -9.41
C ASP A 175 -25.78 -3.42 -9.88
N ASP A 176 -26.52 -4.24 -9.15
CA ASP A 176 -26.71 -5.67 -9.44
C ASP A 176 -27.37 -5.98 -10.79
N ASN A 177 -28.11 -5.02 -11.35
CA ASN A 177 -28.76 -5.18 -12.66
C ASN A 177 -27.79 -4.92 -13.82
N ASP A 178 -26.58 -4.43 -13.52
CA ASP A 178 -25.56 -4.19 -14.55
C ASP A 178 -24.85 -5.50 -14.93
N THR A 179 -25.22 -6.06 -16.05
CA THR A 179 -24.66 -7.32 -16.58
C THR A 179 -23.15 -7.21 -16.87
N TRP A 180 -22.62 -6.00 -16.97
CA TRP A 180 -21.22 -5.71 -17.25
C TRP A 180 -20.43 -5.28 -16.02
N ARG A 181 -20.99 -5.36 -14.82
CA ARG A 181 -20.38 -4.83 -13.59
C ARG A 181 -18.95 -5.34 -13.35
N HIS A 182 -18.71 -6.63 -13.52
CA HIS A 182 -17.39 -7.23 -13.34
C HIS A 182 -16.39 -6.76 -14.40
N SER A 183 -16.82 -6.69 -15.66
CA SER A 183 -15.98 -6.21 -16.77
C SER A 183 -15.63 -4.73 -16.61
N LYS A 184 -16.59 -3.89 -16.18
CA LYS A 184 -16.35 -2.48 -15.86
C LYS A 184 -15.37 -2.32 -14.72
N TRP A 185 -15.54 -3.13 -13.64
CA TRP A 185 -14.64 -3.11 -12.50
C TRP A 185 -13.22 -3.52 -12.89
N LEU A 186 -13.06 -4.57 -13.70
CA LEU A 186 -11.77 -5.00 -14.21
C LEU A 186 -11.10 -3.93 -15.08
N SER A 187 -11.86 -3.28 -15.97
CA SER A 187 -11.35 -2.18 -16.79
C SER A 187 -10.90 -0.99 -15.94
N PHE A 188 -11.70 -0.63 -14.94
CA PHE A 188 -11.39 0.42 -13.97
C PHE A 188 -10.10 0.12 -13.18
N MET A 189 -9.98 -1.09 -12.64
CA MET A 189 -8.82 -1.51 -11.84
C MET A 189 -7.57 -1.70 -12.69
N ALA A 190 -7.67 -2.27 -13.89
CA ALA A 190 -6.53 -2.56 -14.74
C ALA A 190 -5.71 -1.30 -15.07
N LYS A 191 -6.37 -0.20 -15.43
CA LYS A 191 -5.72 1.08 -15.75
C LYS A 191 -4.95 1.63 -14.55
N ARG A 192 -5.54 1.58 -13.37
CA ARG A 192 -4.95 2.08 -12.11
C ARG A 192 -3.78 1.20 -11.64
N LEU A 193 -3.93 -0.12 -11.70
CA LEU A 193 -2.87 -1.07 -11.35
C LEU A 193 -1.66 -1.00 -12.29
N GLN A 194 -1.86 -0.70 -13.57
CA GLN A 194 -0.75 -0.45 -14.51
C GLN A 194 0.07 0.79 -14.14
N LEU A 195 -0.58 1.87 -13.68
CA LEU A 195 0.11 3.05 -13.16
C LEU A 195 0.78 2.75 -11.81
N ALA A 196 0.09 2.06 -10.91
CA ALA A 196 0.63 1.65 -9.62
C ALA A 196 1.90 0.81 -9.76
N ARG A 197 1.94 -0.13 -10.72
CA ARG A 197 3.15 -0.91 -11.02
C ARG A 197 4.36 -0.04 -11.38
N ARG A 198 4.13 1.08 -12.08
CA ARG A 198 5.23 2.00 -12.48
C ARG A 198 5.76 2.81 -11.30
N LEU A 199 4.95 2.99 -10.25
CA LEU A 199 5.37 3.70 -9.03
C LEU A 199 6.27 2.84 -8.15
N LEU A 200 5.99 1.53 -8.09
CA LEU A 200 6.72 0.63 -7.20
C LEU A 200 8.20 0.53 -7.54
N ARG A 201 9.01 0.54 -6.49
CA ARG A 201 10.42 0.15 -6.56
C ARG A 201 10.54 -1.30 -7.05
N PRO A 202 11.72 -1.72 -7.54
CA PRO A 202 11.97 -3.12 -7.89
C PRO A 202 11.69 -4.11 -6.75
N ASP A 203 11.84 -3.67 -5.50
CA ASP A 203 11.58 -4.41 -4.27
C ASP A 203 10.34 -3.89 -3.50
N GLY A 204 9.50 -3.08 -4.16
CA GLY A 204 8.26 -2.55 -3.62
C GLY A 204 7.12 -3.57 -3.64
N VAL A 205 6.17 -3.43 -2.73
CA VAL A 205 5.05 -4.37 -2.56
C VAL A 205 3.72 -3.65 -2.73
N LEU A 206 2.79 -4.29 -3.44
CA LEU A 206 1.39 -3.86 -3.51
C LEU A 206 0.54 -4.74 -2.58
N ILE A 207 -0.30 -4.10 -1.77
CA ILE A 207 -1.33 -4.75 -0.95
C ILE A 207 -2.69 -4.29 -1.44
N VAL A 208 -3.58 -5.23 -1.73
CA VAL A 208 -4.96 -4.94 -2.18
C VAL A 208 -5.93 -5.73 -1.33
N THR A 209 -6.79 -5.04 -0.58
CA THR A 209 -7.90 -5.70 0.14
C THR A 209 -9.10 -5.85 -0.78
N ILE A 210 -9.84 -6.95 -0.62
CA ILE A 210 -11.02 -7.28 -1.42
C ILE A 210 -11.90 -8.29 -0.68
N ASP A 211 -13.17 -8.39 -1.08
CA ASP A 211 -14.05 -9.44 -0.61
C ASP A 211 -14.37 -10.47 -1.70
N GLU A 212 -15.29 -11.39 -1.40
CA GLU A 212 -15.68 -12.50 -2.26
C GLU A 212 -16.23 -12.09 -3.63
N HIS A 213 -16.79 -10.86 -3.76
CA HIS A 213 -17.43 -10.44 -5.02
C HIS A 213 -16.45 -10.32 -6.18
N GLU A 214 -15.22 -9.81 -5.92
CA GLU A 214 -14.20 -9.62 -6.96
C GLU A 214 -12.89 -10.34 -6.67
N LEU A 215 -12.81 -11.17 -5.64
CA LEU A 215 -11.60 -11.89 -5.22
C LEU A 215 -10.90 -12.61 -6.39
N HIS A 216 -11.67 -13.42 -7.12
CA HIS A 216 -11.11 -14.25 -8.20
C HIS A 216 -10.71 -13.41 -9.42
N HIS A 217 -11.52 -12.43 -9.77
CA HIS A 217 -11.24 -11.51 -10.86
C HIS A 217 -9.98 -10.66 -10.58
N LEU A 218 -9.85 -10.15 -9.37
CA LEU A 218 -8.67 -9.43 -8.93
C LEU A 218 -7.42 -10.32 -8.96
N GLY A 219 -7.50 -11.54 -8.46
CA GLY A 219 -6.38 -12.48 -8.47
C GLY A 219 -5.83 -12.72 -9.87
N MET A 220 -6.70 -12.93 -10.87
CA MET A 220 -6.32 -13.07 -12.28
C MET A 220 -5.80 -11.76 -12.89
N LEU A 221 -6.37 -10.62 -12.52
CA LEU A 221 -5.90 -9.32 -12.98
C LEU A 221 -4.51 -9.01 -12.46
N LEU A 222 -4.24 -9.30 -11.18
CA LEU A 222 -2.92 -9.14 -10.58
C LEU A 222 -1.87 -10.02 -11.27
N GLU A 223 -2.24 -11.25 -11.67
CA GLU A 223 -1.36 -12.12 -12.47
C GLU A 223 -0.98 -11.49 -13.81
N LYS A 224 -1.96 -10.93 -14.50
CA LYS A 224 -1.77 -10.27 -15.78
C LYS A 224 -0.90 -9.00 -15.65
N VAL A 225 -1.15 -8.18 -14.63
CA VAL A 225 -0.45 -6.89 -14.45
C VAL A 225 0.93 -7.07 -13.83
N PHE A 226 1.11 -8.04 -12.93
CA PHE A 226 2.35 -8.29 -12.18
C PHE A 226 2.92 -9.70 -12.43
N PRO A 227 3.29 -10.05 -13.67
CA PRO A 227 3.65 -11.42 -14.03
C PRO A 227 4.94 -11.93 -13.35
N ALA A 228 5.82 -11.04 -12.88
CA ALA A 228 7.08 -11.37 -12.21
C ALA A 228 6.97 -11.29 -10.66
N HIS A 229 5.74 -11.31 -10.12
CA HIS A 229 5.50 -11.19 -8.68
C HIS A 229 4.79 -12.43 -8.15
N ALA A 230 5.16 -12.84 -6.94
CA ALA A 230 4.39 -13.80 -6.15
C ALA A 230 3.15 -13.11 -5.55
N ARG A 231 2.05 -13.82 -5.47
CA ARG A 231 0.81 -13.34 -4.87
C ARG A 231 0.50 -14.20 -3.65
N TYR A 232 0.50 -13.57 -2.48
CA TYR A 232 0.08 -14.19 -1.25
C TYR A 232 -1.30 -13.67 -0.88
N MET A 233 -2.27 -14.57 -0.76
CA MET A 233 -3.60 -14.25 -0.29
C MET A 233 -3.64 -14.47 1.22
N VAL A 234 -3.99 -13.41 1.95
CA VAL A 234 -4.07 -13.40 3.41
C VAL A 234 -5.52 -13.13 3.81
N SER A 235 -6.12 -14.05 4.57
CA SER A 235 -7.44 -13.86 5.17
C SER A 235 -7.29 -13.08 6.47
N ILE A 236 -7.96 -11.94 6.58
CA ILE A 236 -7.95 -11.08 7.78
C ILE A 236 -9.33 -11.14 8.41
N VAL A 237 -9.43 -11.62 9.64
CA VAL A 237 -10.67 -11.64 10.40
C VAL A 237 -10.97 -10.23 10.91
N ILE A 238 -11.97 -9.59 10.29
CA ILE A 238 -12.35 -8.20 10.56
C ILE A 238 -13.62 -8.08 11.42
N ASN A 239 -14.35 -9.18 11.59
CA ASN A 239 -15.55 -9.24 12.43
C ASN A 239 -15.71 -10.64 13.04
N PRO A 240 -15.05 -10.95 14.16
CA PRO A 240 -15.11 -12.28 14.78
C PRO A 240 -16.51 -12.76 15.14
N LYS A 241 -17.46 -11.83 15.34
CA LYS A 241 -18.87 -12.16 15.67
C LYS A 241 -19.67 -12.60 14.44
N GLY A 242 -19.14 -12.37 13.24
CA GLY A 242 -19.80 -12.62 11.99
C GLY A 242 -20.94 -11.66 11.67
N ARG A 243 -21.25 -11.54 10.39
CA ARG A 243 -22.45 -10.86 9.89
C ARG A 243 -23.52 -11.93 9.71
N ARG A 244 -24.71 -11.72 10.25
CA ARG A 244 -25.83 -12.68 10.09
C ARG A 244 -26.24 -12.72 8.63
N GLU A 245 -25.96 -13.82 7.97
CA GLU A 245 -26.40 -14.15 6.63
C GLU A 245 -27.20 -15.45 6.66
N PRO A 246 -28.00 -15.78 5.61
CA PRO A 246 -28.89 -16.94 5.63
C PRO A 246 -28.18 -18.28 5.85
N ASN A 247 -26.97 -18.45 5.33
CA ASN A 247 -26.25 -19.75 5.35
C ASN A 247 -24.97 -19.71 6.19
N PHE A 248 -24.04 -18.79 5.87
CA PHE A 248 -22.76 -18.65 6.56
C PHE A 248 -22.58 -17.22 7.06
N SER A 249 -21.96 -17.05 8.22
CA SER A 249 -21.60 -15.73 8.74
C SER A 249 -20.23 -15.34 8.20
N ARG A 250 -20.15 -14.26 7.43
CA ARG A 250 -18.89 -13.69 6.98
C ARG A 250 -18.15 -13.04 8.14
N ILE A 251 -16.88 -13.42 8.33
CA ILE A 251 -16.03 -12.91 9.42
C ILE A 251 -14.77 -12.23 8.92
N ASP A 252 -14.37 -12.45 7.66
CA ASP A 252 -13.08 -12.05 7.11
C ASP A 252 -13.20 -11.28 5.79
N GLU A 253 -12.09 -10.74 5.38
CA GLU A 253 -11.81 -10.22 4.05
C GLU A 253 -10.43 -10.69 3.60
N GLN A 254 -10.15 -10.58 2.31
CA GLN A 254 -8.90 -11.04 1.73
C GLN A 254 -7.97 -9.86 1.44
N ALA A 255 -6.69 -10.03 1.68
CA ALA A 255 -5.64 -9.11 1.27
C ALA A 255 -4.64 -9.84 0.35
N PHE A 256 -4.48 -9.37 -0.88
CA PHE A 256 -3.40 -9.82 -1.74
C PHE A 256 -2.13 -9.03 -1.46
N PHE A 257 -1.06 -9.73 -1.10
CA PHE A 257 0.30 -9.19 -1.06
C PHE A 257 1.00 -9.58 -2.37
N VAL A 258 1.25 -8.62 -3.23
CA VAL A 258 1.92 -8.79 -4.52
C VAL A 258 3.38 -8.42 -4.35
N VAL A 259 4.22 -9.43 -4.23
CA VAL A 259 5.62 -9.32 -3.80
C VAL A 259 6.54 -9.70 -4.97
N PRO A 260 7.54 -8.90 -5.33
CA PRO A 260 8.52 -9.27 -6.35
C PRO A 260 9.18 -10.60 -6.03
N SER A 261 9.34 -11.46 -7.04
CA SER A 261 9.94 -12.80 -6.86
C SER A 261 11.41 -12.75 -6.45
N THR A 262 12.08 -11.63 -6.65
CA THR A 262 13.47 -11.37 -6.26
C THR A 262 13.58 -10.02 -5.56
N GLY A 263 14.36 -9.96 -4.47
CA GLY A 263 14.76 -8.71 -3.82
C GLY A 263 13.83 -8.13 -2.76
N ALA A 264 12.61 -8.64 -2.59
CA ALA A 264 11.70 -8.22 -1.53
C ALA A 264 11.56 -9.30 -0.47
N GLU A 265 11.71 -8.92 0.78
CA GLU A 265 11.37 -9.75 1.93
C GLU A 265 10.15 -9.19 2.66
N ILE A 266 9.17 -10.04 2.90
CA ILE A 266 8.12 -9.72 3.86
C ILE A 266 8.75 -9.76 5.25
N VAL A 267 8.73 -8.64 5.93
CA VAL A 267 9.27 -8.51 7.26
C VAL A 267 8.44 -9.36 8.21
N GLN A 268 9.13 -10.21 8.91
CA GLN A 268 8.49 -11.15 9.81
C GLN A 268 8.01 -10.42 11.07
N GLY A 269 6.81 -10.76 11.53
CA GLY A 269 6.12 -10.04 12.59
C GLY A 269 6.75 -10.17 13.97
N THR A 270 6.57 -9.16 14.76
CA THR A 270 6.80 -9.18 16.19
C THR A 270 5.62 -9.81 16.94
N THR A 271 5.78 -10.01 18.21
CA THR A 271 4.95 -10.77 19.18
C THR A 271 3.43 -10.51 19.15
N SER A 272 2.95 -9.35 18.68
CA SER A 272 1.51 -9.04 18.63
C SER A 272 0.76 -9.78 17.53
N LEU A 273 1.41 -10.07 16.39
CA LEU A 273 0.85 -10.95 15.34
C LEU A 273 0.95 -12.45 15.73
N GLN A 274 1.58 -12.78 16.86
CA GLN A 274 1.74 -14.14 17.37
C GLN A 274 0.59 -14.62 18.28
N ALA A 275 -0.26 -13.71 18.74
CA ALA A 275 -1.48 -14.07 19.48
C ALA A 275 -2.55 -14.74 18.59
N ILE A 276 -2.18 -15.03 17.35
CA ILE A 276 -3.03 -15.59 16.33
C ILE A 276 -2.99 -17.12 16.45
N LEU A 277 -4.08 -17.69 16.90
CA LEU A 277 -4.43 -19.11 16.91
C LEU A 277 -4.03 -19.93 18.17
N PRO A 278 -4.83 -19.84 19.23
CA PRO A 278 -4.88 -20.94 20.21
C PRO A 278 -5.70 -22.15 19.69
N LEU A 279 -6.49 -22.02 18.62
CA LEU A 279 -7.55 -22.98 18.28
C LEU A 279 -7.31 -23.85 17.03
N ILE A 280 -6.30 -23.60 16.21
CA ILE A 280 -5.99 -24.42 15.03
C ILE A 280 -4.72 -25.27 15.21
N ASP A 281 -3.91 -25.01 16.24
CA ASP A 281 -2.71 -25.81 16.52
C ASP A 281 -3.03 -27.17 17.19
N SER A 282 -4.31 -27.50 17.42
CA SER A 282 -4.66 -28.75 18.12
C SER A 282 -4.80 -29.99 17.23
N GLU A 283 -4.75 -29.88 15.89
CA GLU A 283 -5.00 -31.07 15.07
C GLU A 283 -4.03 -31.38 13.93
N THR A 284 -3.04 -30.55 13.58
CA THR A 284 -2.19 -30.87 12.42
C THR A 284 -0.69 -30.64 12.51
N ASP A 285 -0.19 -29.95 13.54
CA ASP A 285 1.24 -29.96 13.83
C ASP A 285 1.45 -30.59 15.21
N ASP A 286 2.05 -31.76 15.23
CA ASP A 286 2.50 -32.50 16.41
C ASP A 286 3.54 -31.74 17.25
N GLU A 287 3.54 -30.45 17.23
CA GLU A 287 4.36 -29.55 18.02
C GLU A 287 3.47 -28.75 18.96
N GLU A 288 2.82 -29.42 19.94
CA GLU A 288 2.53 -28.77 21.19
C GLU A 288 3.88 -28.38 21.82
N ASP A 289 4.30 -27.16 21.51
CA ASP A 289 5.43 -26.49 22.12
C ASP A 289 5.03 -26.14 23.57
N GLU A 290 5.00 -27.13 24.46
CA GLU A 290 4.99 -26.87 25.89
C GLU A 290 6.25 -26.08 26.18
N ARG A 291 6.09 -24.76 26.41
CA ARG A 291 7.15 -23.94 26.95
C ARG A 291 7.52 -24.54 28.33
N PRO A 292 8.82 -24.64 28.64
CA PRO A 292 9.19 -24.97 30.01
C PRO A 292 8.52 -23.95 30.95
N GLU A 293 7.99 -24.40 32.07
CA GLU A 293 7.50 -23.47 33.11
C GLU A 293 8.63 -22.48 33.44
N GLU A 294 8.30 -21.23 33.82
CA GLU A 294 9.33 -20.19 34.11
C GLU A 294 10.36 -20.66 35.12
N ASP A 295 9.97 -21.55 36.02
CA ASP A 295 10.85 -22.21 36.97
C ASP A 295 11.83 -23.26 36.40
N GLU A 296 11.70 -23.66 35.13
CA GLU A 296 12.59 -24.64 34.48
C GLU A 296 13.82 -24.01 33.79
N VAL A 297 13.93 -22.67 33.81
CA VAL A 297 15.05 -21.91 33.21
C VAL A 297 16.16 -21.74 34.23
N PRO A 298 17.43 -22.00 33.90
CA PRO A 298 18.54 -21.84 34.85
C PRO A 298 18.74 -20.40 35.28
N ALA A 299 18.82 -20.13 36.56
CA ALA A 299 19.05 -18.79 37.14
C ALA A 299 20.45 -18.19 36.83
N ALA A 300 21.35 -18.98 36.23
CA ALA A 300 22.76 -18.58 36.00
C ALA A 300 23.04 -17.83 34.68
N GLU A 301 22.03 -17.69 33.80
CA GLU A 301 22.23 -17.05 32.48
C GLU A 301 21.67 -15.62 32.40
N GLN A 302 21.48 -14.95 33.52
CA GLN A 302 21.09 -13.52 33.56
C GLN A 302 22.21 -12.53 33.15
N ALA A 303 23.35 -13.03 32.70
CA ALA A 303 24.55 -12.22 32.43
C ALA A 303 24.73 -11.80 30.94
N ASP A 304 23.84 -12.22 30.04
CA ASP A 304 23.90 -11.78 28.63
C ASP A 304 22.74 -10.82 28.37
N ASP A 305 22.85 -9.60 28.89
CA ASP A 305 21.83 -8.58 28.98
C ASP A 305 21.34 -8.02 27.58
N ALA A 306 21.82 -8.60 26.48
CA ALA A 306 21.51 -8.07 25.13
C ALA A 306 20.56 -8.95 24.31
N ILE A 307 20.29 -10.20 24.68
CA ILE A 307 19.49 -11.14 23.87
C ILE A 307 18.38 -11.76 24.72
N ASP A 308 17.11 -11.49 24.34
CA ASP A 308 15.95 -12.18 24.91
C ASP A 308 15.85 -13.60 24.33
N TRP A 309 15.88 -14.64 25.21
CA TRP A 309 15.90 -16.03 24.80
C TRP A 309 14.57 -16.74 25.07
N GLU A 310 14.10 -17.50 24.07
CA GLU A 310 13.02 -18.47 24.21
C GLU A 310 13.61 -19.87 24.38
N TYR A 311 13.13 -20.61 25.40
CA TYR A 311 13.59 -21.95 25.72
C TYR A 311 12.54 -22.98 25.28
N ARG A 312 12.98 -24.08 24.66
CA ARG A 312 12.13 -25.19 24.25
C ARG A 312 12.78 -26.51 24.66
N HIS A 313 11.98 -27.50 25.09
CA HIS A 313 12.50 -28.82 25.37
C HIS A 313 13.20 -29.42 24.14
N ALA A 314 14.39 -29.98 24.35
CA ALA A 314 15.14 -30.67 23.30
C ALA A 314 14.48 -31.99 22.90
N ARG A 315 13.77 -32.65 23.82
CA ARG A 315 13.01 -33.88 23.58
C ARG A 315 11.66 -33.54 22.97
N ARG A 316 11.26 -34.29 21.91
CA ARG A 316 9.91 -34.22 21.38
C ARG A 316 8.89 -34.76 22.37
N ARG A 317 7.75 -34.10 22.48
CA ARG A 317 6.58 -34.48 23.28
C ARG A 317 5.39 -34.55 22.34
N GLY A 318 4.35 -35.32 22.65
CA GLY A 318 3.14 -35.36 21.85
C GLY A 318 3.02 -36.60 20.98
N ALA A 319 2.56 -36.46 19.72
CA ALA A 319 2.09 -37.54 18.86
C ALA A 319 3.09 -38.66 18.53
N GLU A 320 2.62 -39.64 17.75
CA GLU A 320 3.34 -40.86 17.40
C GLU A 320 4.72 -40.62 16.75
N SER A 321 4.83 -39.49 16.01
CA SER A 321 6.10 -39.05 15.40
C SER A 321 7.22 -38.70 16.41
N SER A 322 6.91 -38.62 17.70
CA SER A 322 7.89 -38.36 18.78
C SER A 322 8.58 -39.61 19.30
N TYR A 323 8.14 -40.79 18.92
CA TYR A 323 8.70 -42.05 19.37
C TYR A 323 9.92 -42.50 18.58
N ARG A 324 10.84 -43.24 19.25
CA ARG A 324 12.08 -43.76 18.68
C ARG A 324 11.90 -44.57 17.40
N HIS A 325 10.86 -45.43 17.32
CA HIS A 325 10.63 -46.28 16.13
C HIS A 325 10.32 -45.51 14.87
N GLN A 326 9.75 -44.30 14.98
CA GLN A 326 9.48 -43.42 13.87
C GLN A 326 10.71 -42.62 13.40
N ARG A 327 11.62 -42.32 14.34
CA ARG A 327 12.81 -41.50 14.07
C ARG A 327 14.07 -42.07 14.75
N PRO A 328 14.52 -43.27 14.37
CA PRO A 328 15.61 -43.97 15.07
C PRO A 328 16.90 -43.17 15.10
N ASN A 329 17.21 -42.39 14.10
CA ASN A 329 18.42 -41.55 14.04
C ASN A 329 18.38 -40.34 15.01
N GLN A 330 17.25 -40.08 15.67
CA GLN A 330 17.12 -39.01 16.65
C GLN A 330 17.09 -39.56 18.09
N PHE A 331 17.43 -40.86 18.29
CA PHE A 331 17.60 -41.49 19.61
C PHE A 331 19.09 -41.72 19.85
N TYR A 332 19.70 -40.83 20.61
CA TYR A 332 21.13 -40.81 20.93
C TYR A 332 21.35 -40.14 22.28
N PRO A 333 22.50 -40.34 22.97
CA PRO A 333 22.79 -39.68 24.25
C PRO A 333 23.31 -38.23 23.99
N ILE A 334 22.85 -37.31 24.82
CA ILE A 334 23.49 -36.02 25.03
C ILE A 334 24.35 -36.13 26.30
N PHE A 335 25.65 -35.92 26.19
CA PHE A 335 26.57 -36.02 27.29
C PHE A 335 26.70 -34.68 28.02
N ILE A 336 26.53 -34.74 29.33
CA ILE A 336 26.59 -33.59 30.21
C ILE A 336 27.70 -33.74 31.24
N ASP A 337 28.25 -32.61 31.66
CA ASP A 337 29.11 -32.47 32.81
C ASP A 337 28.27 -31.89 33.97
N GLU A 338 28.07 -32.65 35.02
CA GLU A 338 27.21 -32.28 36.16
C GLU A 338 27.84 -31.20 37.05
N ALA A 339 29.15 -31.07 37.03
CA ALA A 339 29.90 -30.03 37.74
C ALA A 339 30.98 -29.43 36.80
N PRO A 340 30.60 -28.47 35.93
CA PRO A 340 29.90 -27.20 36.11
C PRO A 340 28.52 -27.06 35.43
N ARG A 341 27.75 -28.11 35.29
CA ARG A 341 26.40 -28.06 34.69
C ARG A 341 26.39 -27.57 33.25
N ARG A 342 26.99 -28.30 32.35
CA ARG A 342 27.01 -27.95 30.91
C ARG A 342 26.75 -29.16 30.04
N VAL A 343 26.18 -28.87 28.87
CA VAL A 343 26.09 -29.84 27.77
C VAL A 343 27.44 -29.86 27.06
N VAL A 344 28.00 -31.06 26.82
CA VAL A 344 29.36 -31.20 26.30
C VAL A 344 29.35 -31.67 24.84
N ARG A 345 28.67 -32.77 24.52
CA ARG A 345 28.64 -33.35 23.20
C ARG A 345 27.47 -34.29 23.00
N VAL A 346 27.21 -34.71 21.78
CA VAL A 346 26.30 -35.81 21.48
C VAL A 346 27.05 -37.12 21.26
N GLY A 347 26.34 -38.24 21.43
CA GLY A 347 26.83 -39.55 21.05
C GLY A 347 26.19 -40.06 19.77
N ALA A 348 26.59 -41.24 19.30
CA ALA A 348 26.00 -41.88 18.15
C ALA A 348 24.59 -42.42 18.47
N SER A 349 23.71 -42.39 17.46
CA SER A 349 22.41 -43.08 17.53
C SER A 349 22.61 -44.58 17.68
N ILE A 350 21.75 -45.23 18.44
CA ILE A 350 21.77 -46.68 18.60
C ILE A 350 20.60 -47.36 17.88
N ALA A 351 20.77 -48.62 17.46
CA ALA A 351 19.74 -49.37 16.72
C ALA A 351 18.46 -49.51 17.58
N VAL A 352 17.30 -49.56 16.90
CA VAL A 352 15.97 -49.52 17.58
C VAL A 352 15.82 -50.58 18.70
N ASN A 353 16.47 -51.72 18.59
CA ASN A 353 16.40 -52.81 19.55
C ASN A 353 17.49 -52.75 20.64
N ASP A 354 18.41 -51.79 20.55
CA ASP A 354 19.48 -51.67 21.53
C ASP A 354 19.00 -50.87 22.76
N GLU A 355 19.43 -51.31 23.94
CA GLU A 355 19.11 -50.60 25.17
C GLU A 355 20.08 -49.41 25.42
N PRO A 356 19.57 -48.25 25.88
CA PRO A 356 20.41 -47.10 26.20
C PRO A 356 21.31 -47.36 27.40
N HIS A 357 22.59 -47.05 27.24
CA HIS A 357 23.54 -47.09 28.37
C HIS A 357 23.34 -45.84 29.24
N LEU A 358 22.96 -46.04 30.52
CA LEU A 358 22.65 -44.97 31.46
C LEU A 358 23.83 -44.56 32.37
N GLY A 359 24.89 -45.39 32.41
CA GLY A 359 26.08 -45.14 33.23
C GLY A 359 26.97 -44.02 32.65
N HIS A 360 27.82 -43.43 33.47
CA HIS A 360 28.82 -42.44 33.03
C HIS A 360 29.80 -43.04 32.03
N ILE A 361 30.16 -42.26 31.01
CA ILE A 361 31.16 -42.58 29.99
C ILE A 361 32.17 -41.42 29.99
N ASP A 362 33.46 -41.72 30.19
CA ASP A 362 34.54 -40.71 30.27
C ASP A 362 34.27 -39.59 31.30
N GLY A 363 33.59 -39.94 32.42
CA GLY A 363 33.24 -38.97 33.47
C GLY A 363 32.02 -38.10 33.13
N LEU A 364 31.39 -38.27 31.95
CA LEU A 364 30.21 -37.55 31.52
C LEU A 364 28.96 -38.41 31.68
N ARG A 365 27.85 -37.78 32.03
CA ARG A 365 26.55 -38.43 32.17
C ARG A 365 25.79 -38.39 30.87
N PRO A 366 25.30 -39.53 30.30
CA PRO A 366 24.46 -39.57 29.14
C PRO A 366 23.00 -39.23 29.53
N ILE A 367 22.38 -38.31 28.82
CA ILE A 367 20.95 -38.04 28.91
C ILE A 367 20.29 -38.54 27.60
N TRP A 368 19.32 -39.42 27.78
CA TRP A 368 18.57 -40.03 26.72
C TRP A 368 17.16 -39.41 26.62
N PRO A 369 16.52 -39.37 25.42
CA PRO A 369 15.18 -38.82 25.29
C PRO A 369 14.11 -39.82 25.78
N ILE A 370 14.13 -40.13 27.07
CA ILE A 370 13.17 -41.02 27.72
C ILE A 370 12.19 -40.18 28.53
N ASP A 371 10.89 -40.47 28.42
CA ASP A 371 9.86 -39.75 29.17
C ASP A 371 9.62 -40.28 30.58
N ALA A 372 8.69 -39.66 31.32
CA ALA A 372 8.39 -40.02 32.70
C ALA A 372 7.84 -41.46 32.86
N GLU A 373 7.22 -41.96 31.81
CA GLU A 373 6.66 -43.32 31.76
C GLU A 373 7.67 -44.35 31.25
N GLY A 374 8.92 -43.95 31.03
CA GLY A 374 9.99 -44.84 30.55
C GLY A 374 9.93 -45.08 29.01
N ARG A 375 9.10 -44.38 28.28
CA ARG A 375 8.97 -44.57 26.84
C ARG A 375 10.11 -43.88 26.10
N HIS A 376 10.64 -44.57 25.07
CA HIS A 376 11.73 -44.06 24.27
C HIS A 376 11.15 -43.05 23.24
N ARG A 377 11.43 -41.77 23.46
CA ARG A 377 11.09 -40.64 22.56
C ARG A 377 12.27 -40.35 21.63
N CYS A 378 12.26 -39.21 20.94
CA CYS A 378 13.40 -38.73 20.17
C CYS A 378 13.72 -37.26 20.45
N TRP A 379 14.95 -36.87 20.16
CA TRP A 379 15.32 -35.47 20.16
C TRP A 379 14.71 -34.71 18.97
N ARG A 380 14.66 -33.39 19.04
CA ARG A 380 14.15 -32.54 17.93
C ARG A 380 15.08 -32.55 16.72
N TYR A 381 16.37 -32.77 16.92
CA TYR A 381 17.40 -32.68 15.91
C TYR A 381 18.18 -33.99 15.75
N THR A 382 18.80 -34.17 14.58
CA THR A 382 19.78 -35.20 14.31
C THR A 382 21.07 -34.95 15.13
N PRO A 383 21.92 -35.94 15.38
CA PRO A 383 23.17 -35.76 16.15
C PRO A 383 24.01 -34.58 15.65
N ASP A 384 24.26 -34.47 14.33
CA ASP A 384 25.09 -33.42 13.77
C ASP A 384 24.47 -32.03 14.00
N SER A 385 23.17 -31.91 13.80
CA SER A 385 22.44 -30.65 14.02
C SER A 385 22.39 -30.27 15.50
N MET A 386 22.32 -31.24 16.41
CA MET A 386 22.36 -30.99 17.85
C MET A 386 23.77 -30.59 18.29
N GLN A 387 24.79 -31.28 17.78
CA GLN A 387 26.20 -30.97 18.06
C GLN A 387 26.55 -29.53 17.67
N ALA A 388 26.17 -29.12 16.46
CA ALA A 388 26.37 -27.74 16.02
C ALA A 388 25.68 -26.70 16.94
N ARG A 389 24.53 -27.04 17.52
CA ARG A 389 23.85 -26.17 18.49
C ARG A 389 24.54 -26.13 19.86
N ILE A 390 25.14 -27.24 20.27
CA ILE A 390 25.95 -27.30 21.51
C ILE A 390 27.19 -26.39 21.35
N GLU A 391 27.88 -26.48 20.21
CA GLU A 391 29.04 -25.64 19.89
C GLU A 391 28.72 -24.15 19.87
N LEU A 392 27.50 -23.79 19.43
CA LEU A 392 26.99 -22.40 19.46
C LEU A 392 26.49 -21.98 20.86
N GLY A 393 26.56 -22.88 21.89
CA GLY A 393 26.04 -22.61 23.22
C GLY A 393 24.51 -22.57 23.32
N ASN A 394 23.79 -23.04 22.32
CA ASN A 394 22.32 -22.97 22.25
C ASN A 394 21.60 -24.16 22.88
N VAL A 395 22.31 -25.11 23.47
CA VAL A 395 21.74 -26.24 24.22
C VAL A 395 22.16 -26.12 25.67
N VAL A 396 21.16 -26.05 26.55
CA VAL A 396 21.37 -25.76 27.98
C VAL A 396 20.68 -26.79 28.87
N LEU A 397 21.18 -26.97 30.10
CA LEU A 397 20.54 -27.82 31.08
C LEU A 397 19.45 -27.05 31.84
N GLY A 398 18.27 -27.66 31.91
CA GLY A 398 17.19 -27.24 32.79
C GLY A 398 17.26 -27.81 34.18
N LYS A 399 16.12 -28.08 34.81
CA LYS A 399 16.03 -28.68 36.16
C LYS A 399 16.44 -30.15 36.17
N TYR A 400 17.01 -30.56 37.27
CA TYR A 400 17.20 -31.97 37.57
C TYR A 400 15.91 -32.59 38.11
N ASN A 401 15.44 -33.62 37.45
CA ASN A 401 14.26 -34.38 37.85
C ASN A 401 14.71 -35.54 38.77
N ARG A 402 14.42 -35.43 40.07
CA ARG A 402 14.79 -36.44 41.06
C ARG A 402 14.08 -37.80 40.88
N THR A 403 12.86 -37.78 40.34
CA THR A 403 12.06 -39.00 40.12
C THR A 403 12.61 -39.83 38.96
N GLN A 404 13.11 -39.15 37.95
CA GLN A 404 13.67 -39.79 36.74
C GLN A 404 15.20 -39.92 36.80
N ASP A 405 15.82 -39.40 37.83
CA ASP A 405 17.28 -39.31 37.96
C ASP A 405 17.91 -38.75 36.68
N SER A 406 17.38 -37.66 36.16
CA SER A 406 17.80 -37.10 34.85
C SER A 406 17.66 -35.59 34.79
N TRP A 407 18.42 -34.97 33.90
CA TRP A 407 18.37 -33.55 33.63
C TRP A 407 17.43 -33.26 32.45
N THR A 408 16.66 -32.17 32.56
CA THR A 408 15.98 -31.61 31.40
C THR A 408 17.01 -30.94 30.47
N VAL A 409 16.93 -31.19 29.19
CA VAL A 409 17.74 -30.51 28.16
C VAL A 409 16.84 -29.57 27.38
N ASN A 410 17.21 -28.30 27.34
CA ASN A 410 16.50 -27.26 26.64
C ASN A 410 17.35 -26.67 25.48
N ILE A 411 16.70 -26.20 24.48
CA ILE A 411 17.33 -25.46 23.37
C ILE A 411 16.88 -24.01 23.48
N ARG A 412 17.82 -23.07 23.48
CA ARG A 412 17.52 -21.64 23.48
C ARG A 412 17.53 -21.10 22.09
N TYR A 413 16.55 -20.23 21.82
CA TYR A 413 16.39 -19.51 20.57
C TYR A 413 16.32 -18.02 20.87
N PRO A 414 16.99 -17.15 20.09
CA PRO A 414 16.78 -15.73 20.25
C PRO A 414 15.31 -15.41 19.97
N ARG A 415 14.61 -14.74 20.89
CA ARG A 415 13.21 -14.32 20.68
C ARG A 415 13.03 -13.44 19.46
N ASN A 416 14.10 -12.78 19.02
CA ASN A 416 14.11 -11.92 17.85
C ASN A 416 14.26 -12.66 16.52
N LYS A 417 14.21 -14.00 16.49
CA LYS A 417 14.03 -14.67 15.18
C LYS A 417 12.67 -14.35 14.64
N SER A 418 12.68 -13.50 13.61
CA SER A 418 11.51 -13.16 12.83
C SER A 418 10.83 -14.43 12.32
N ARG A 419 9.57 -14.67 12.71
CA ARG A 419 8.76 -15.79 12.22
C ARG A 419 8.04 -15.36 10.94
N LYS A 420 7.96 -16.25 9.96
CA LYS A 420 7.18 -16.01 8.74
C LYS A 420 5.72 -15.73 9.12
N LEU A 421 5.15 -14.68 8.54
CA LEU A 421 3.74 -14.37 8.71
C LEU A 421 2.89 -15.49 8.12
N LYS A 422 1.85 -15.89 8.84
CA LYS A 422 0.85 -16.85 8.36
C LYS A 422 -0.13 -16.14 7.40
N THR A 423 -0.85 -16.89 6.60
CA THR A 423 -1.83 -16.38 5.64
C THR A 423 -3.24 -16.22 6.21
N VAL A 424 -3.44 -16.48 7.50
CA VAL A 424 -4.68 -16.20 8.22
C VAL A 424 -4.33 -15.34 9.43
N TRP A 425 -4.96 -14.18 9.52
CA TRP A 425 -4.77 -13.23 10.62
C TRP A 425 -6.03 -13.15 11.46
N TRP A 426 -5.91 -13.59 12.68
CA TRP A 426 -6.97 -13.59 13.68
C TRP A 426 -6.52 -12.80 14.89
N ASP A 427 -6.68 -11.49 14.86
CA ASP A 427 -6.41 -10.62 16.00
C ASP A 427 -7.67 -9.79 16.30
N THR A 428 -8.06 -9.70 17.56
CA THR A 428 -9.20 -8.86 17.98
C THR A 428 -8.99 -7.38 17.65
N ALA A 429 -7.75 -6.95 17.53
CA ALA A 429 -7.38 -5.61 17.05
C ALA A 429 -7.82 -5.34 15.60
N HIS A 430 -7.99 -6.38 14.80
CA HIS A 430 -8.43 -6.24 13.42
C HIS A 430 -9.94 -6.02 13.27
N ASP A 431 -10.72 -6.07 14.37
CA ASP A 431 -12.15 -5.79 14.35
C ASP A 431 -12.47 -4.40 13.79
N ALA A 432 -13.09 -4.35 12.60
CA ALA A 432 -13.39 -3.13 11.88
C ALA A 432 -14.53 -2.35 12.55
N GLY A 433 -15.43 -3.02 13.29
CA GLY A 433 -16.48 -2.39 14.06
C GLY A 433 -15.91 -1.51 15.17
N THR A 434 -14.98 -2.05 15.94
CA THR A 434 -14.37 -1.38 17.10
C THR A 434 -13.29 -0.39 16.67
N HIS A 435 -12.33 -0.85 15.86
CA HIS A 435 -11.11 -0.10 15.52
C HIS A 435 -11.18 0.61 14.15
N GLY A 436 -12.29 0.47 13.45
CA GLY A 436 -12.66 1.25 12.28
C GLY A 436 -13.82 2.19 12.60
N THR A 437 -15.07 1.67 12.60
CA THR A 437 -16.29 2.47 12.67
C THR A 437 -16.43 3.25 13.97
N GLN A 438 -16.27 2.61 15.14
CA GLN A 438 -16.41 3.31 16.42
C GLN A 438 -15.28 4.31 16.65
N LEU A 439 -14.04 3.98 16.24
CA LEU A 439 -12.91 4.89 16.33
C LEU A 439 -13.14 6.12 15.46
N LEU A 440 -13.56 5.95 14.20
CA LEU A 440 -13.85 7.05 13.28
C LEU A 440 -14.96 7.96 13.83
N SER A 441 -16.05 7.36 14.36
CA SER A 441 -17.14 8.11 14.98
C SER A 441 -16.67 8.95 16.17
N LYS A 442 -15.77 8.42 17.00
CA LYS A 442 -15.17 9.18 18.11
C LYS A 442 -14.32 10.35 17.63
N MET A 443 -13.57 10.16 16.55
CA MET A 443 -12.69 11.18 15.98
C MET A 443 -13.47 12.31 15.31
N LEU A 444 -14.55 11.97 14.60
CA LEU A 444 -15.38 12.94 13.88
C LEU A 444 -16.52 13.53 14.73
N GLY A 445 -16.81 12.94 15.90
CA GLY A 445 -17.90 13.37 16.77
C GLY A 445 -19.29 12.99 16.28
N ALA A 446 -19.40 12.26 15.18
CA ALA A 446 -20.67 11.83 14.59
C ALA A 446 -20.59 10.41 14.02
N PRO A 447 -21.61 9.56 14.23
CA PRO A 447 -21.66 8.23 13.65
C PRO A 447 -22.11 8.26 12.18
N GLY A 448 -21.75 7.23 11.42
CA GLY A 448 -22.32 6.95 10.10
C GLY A 448 -21.85 7.84 8.95
N LEU A 449 -20.85 8.70 9.15
CA LEU A 449 -20.34 9.60 8.10
C LEU A 449 -19.61 8.86 6.98
N PHE A 450 -19.09 7.66 7.26
CA PHE A 450 -18.42 6.82 6.28
C PHE A 450 -18.77 5.35 6.51
N PRO A 451 -19.22 4.62 5.48
CA PRO A 451 -19.50 3.19 5.59
C PRO A 451 -18.19 2.39 5.62
N PHE A 452 -18.14 1.38 6.47
CA PHE A 452 -17.10 0.34 6.50
C PHE A 452 -15.63 0.81 6.54
N PRO A 453 -15.21 1.72 7.44
CA PRO A 453 -13.80 2.07 7.57
C PRO A 453 -13.03 0.85 8.10
N LYS A 454 -11.84 0.62 7.54
CA LYS A 454 -10.94 -0.46 7.99
C LYS A 454 -10.45 -0.26 9.42
N SER A 455 -10.14 -1.36 10.11
CA SER A 455 -9.39 -1.29 11.37
C SER A 455 -8.02 -0.66 11.12
N ILE A 456 -7.63 0.32 11.96
CA ILE A 456 -6.29 0.93 11.88
C ILE A 456 -5.19 -0.09 12.14
N TYR A 457 -5.45 -1.12 12.93
CA TYR A 457 -4.46 -2.14 13.26
C TYR A 457 -4.30 -3.17 12.15
N ALA A 458 -5.38 -3.56 11.47
CA ALA A 458 -5.27 -4.40 10.27
C ALA A 458 -4.44 -3.72 9.18
N VAL A 459 -4.66 -2.41 8.96
CA VAL A 459 -3.87 -1.61 8.00
C VAL A 459 -2.43 -1.43 8.50
N ARG A 460 -2.22 -1.07 9.78
CA ARG A 460 -0.88 -0.95 10.38
C ARG A 460 -0.07 -2.22 10.21
N ASP A 461 -0.65 -3.38 10.52
CA ASP A 461 0.04 -4.66 10.48
C ASP A 461 0.33 -5.08 9.04
N SER A 462 -0.57 -4.77 8.11
CA SER A 462 -0.33 -4.96 6.67
C SER A 462 0.84 -4.10 6.17
N LEU A 463 0.90 -2.82 6.55
CA LEU A 463 2.02 -1.94 6.24
C LEU A 463 3.31 -2.41 6.93
N ALA A 464 3.24 -2.77 8.21
CA ALA A 464 4.39 -3.24 8.98
C ALA A 464 5.03 -4.49 8.36
N ALA A 465 4.24 -5.40 7.79
CA ALA A 465 4.73 -6.58 7.08
C ALA A 465 5.67 -6.23 5.92
N VAL A 466 5.54 -5.04 5.34
CA VAL A 466 6.33 -4.59 4.19
C VAL A 466 7.40 -3.57 4.59
N VAL A 467 7.05 -2.58 5.44
CA VAL A 467 7.90 -1.39 5.64
C VAL A 467 8.48 -1.26 7.05
N ARG A 468 8.35 -2.26 7.92
CA ARG A 468 8.94 -2.17 9.28
C ARG A 468 10.43 -1.87 9.25
N ASN A 469 11.19 -2.56 8.39
CA ASN A 469 12.64 -2.36 8.22
C ASN A 469 12.99 -1.18 7.31
N ARG A 470 12.01 -0.36 6.93
CA ARG A 470 12.16 0.82 6.07
C ARG A 470 11.60 2.06 6.79
N PRO A 471 12.36 2.64 7.72
CA PRO A 471 11.86 3.73 8.58
C PRO A 471 11.56 5.04 7.82
N ARG A 472 11.97 5.16 6.56
CA ARG A 472 11.71 6.29 5.66
C ARG A 472 10.89 5.91 4.43
N ALA A 473 10.13 4.82 4.49
CA ALA A 473 9.35 4.33 3.36
C ALA A 473 8.32 5.35 2.86
N LEU A 474 8.14 5.36 1.54
CA LEU A 474 7.04 6.05 0.87
C LEU A 474 5.89 5.06 0.65
N ILE A 475 4.73 5.39 1.22
CA ILE A 475 3.50 4.62 1.15
C ILE A 475 2.49 5.39 0.29
N VAL A 476 1.81 4.71 -0.63
CA VAL A 476 0.76 5.33 -1.47
C VAL A 476 -0.55 4.57 -1.28
N ASP A 477 -1.64 5.33 -1.11
CA ASP A 477 -3.00 4.80 -1.08
C ASP A 477 -3.89 5.65 -1.99
N PHE A 478 -4.30 5.08 -3.13
CA PHE A 478 -5.14 5.79 -4.10
C PHE A 478 -6.62 5.40 -4.05
N PHE A 479 -7.02 4.73 -2.98
CA PHE A 479 -8.41 4.51 -2.55
C PHE A 479 -8.55 4.83 -1.06
N ALA A 480 -8.03 5.98 -0.64
CA ALA A 480 -7.83 6.30 0.77
C ALA A 480 -9.13 6.40 1.60
N GLY A 481 -10.26 6.67 0.96
CA GLY A 481 -11.57 6.70 1.60
C GLY A 481 -11.56 7.56 2.87
N SER A 482 -11.72 6.93 4.03
CA SER A 482 -11.71 7.65 5.31
C SER A 482 -10.32 8.05 5.83
N GLY A 483 -9.20 7.73 5.14
CA GLY A 483 -7.85 8.08 5.58
C GLY A 483 -7.24 7.13 6.61
N THR A 484 -7.65 5.85 6.63
CA THR A 484 -7.13 4.85 7.60
C THR A 484 -5.64 4.62 7.44
N THR A 485 -5.14 4.59 6.22
CA THR A 485 -3.71 4.39 5.90
C THR A 485 -2.82 5.49 6.48
N PHE A 486 -3.25 6.75 6.48
CA PHE A 486 -2.54 7.83 7.14
C PHE A 486 -2.41 7.57 8.65
N HIS A 487 -3.54 7.27 9.32
CA HIS A 487 -3.56 7.00 10.76
C HIS A 487 -2.66 5.80 11.11
N ALA A 488 -2.74 4.72 10.33
CA ALA A 488 -1.90 3.53 10.50
C ALA A 488 -0.41 3.84 10.32
N THR A 489 -0.05 4.70 9.36
CA THR A 489 1.34 5.13 9.13
C THR A 489 1.86 5.97 10.32
N CYS A 490 1.07 6.92 10.83
CA CYS A 490 1.42 7.71 12.02
C CYS A 490 1.62 6.81 13.24
N LEU A 491 0.76 5.80 13.43
CA LEU A 491 0.88 4.84 14.51
C LEU A 491 2.17 4.02 14.38
N LEU A 492 2.48 3.51 13.19
CA LEU A 492 3.70 2.76 12.94
C LEU A 492 4.97 3.59 13.18
N ASN A 493 4.97 4.87 12.75
CA ASN A 493 6.06 5.81 13.02
C ASN A 493 6.24 6.05 14.53
N ALA A 494 5.13 6.14 15.28
CA ALA A 494 5.18 6.33 16.72
C ALA A 494 5.67 5.09 17.47
N ASP A 495 5.40 3.89 16.92
CA ASP A 495 5.79 2.61 17.52
C ASP A 495 7.32 2.35 17.42
N ASP A 496 7.96 2.79 16.33
CA ASP A 496 9.37 2.48 16.06
C ASP A 496 10.27 3.71 15.80
N GLY A 497 9.75 4.92 15.96
CA GLY A 497 10.50 6.17 15.70
C GLY A 497 10.74 6.47 14.22
N GLY A 498 10.03 5.81 13.32
CA GLY A 498 10.15 5.98 11.88
C GLY A 498 9.71 7.36 11.39
N GLN A 499 10.07 7.66 10.15
CA GLN A 499 9.70 8.86 9.39
C GLN A 499 9.08 8.47 8.04
N ARG A 500 8.28 7.38 8.03
CA ARG A 500 7.54 6.98 6.84
C ARG A 500 6.55 8.05 6.49
N ARG A 501 6.39 8.31 5.21
CA ARG A 501 5.36 9.23 4.74
C ARG A 501 4.33 8.51 3.88
N SER A 502 3.09 8.98 3.91
CA SER A 502 2.02 8.48 3.07
C SER A 502 1.51 9.55 2.12
N ILE A 503 1.17 9.14 0.89
CA ILE A 503 0.43 9.94 -0.08
C ILE A 503 -0.92 9.27 -0.27
N LEU A 504 -1.98 9.95 0.16
CA LEU A 504 -3.34 9.48 0.09
C LEU A 504 -4.09 10.20 -1.03
N ILE A 505 -4.88 9.47 -1.80
CA ILE A 505 -5.72 10.03 -2.84
C ILE A 505 -7.15 9.56 -2.61
N THR A 506 -8.08 10.49 -2.56
CA THR A 506 -9.52 10.22 -2.54
C THR A 506 -10.25 11.35 -3.27
N ASN A 507 -11.33 11.03 -3.97
CA ASN A 507 -12.18 12.05 -4.54
C ASN A 507 -13.14 12.60 -3.46
N ASN A 508 -13.70 13.77 -3.72
CA ASN A 508 -14.70 14.39 -2.85
C ASN A 508 -16.10 13.95 -3.27
N GLU A 509 -16.36 12.66 -3.23
CA GLU A 509 -17.64 12.10 -3.66
C GLU A 509 -18.74 12.42 -2.67
N VAL A 510 -19.87 12.95 -3.17
CA VAL A 510 -21.10 13.19 -2.43
C VAL A 510 -22.05 12.01 -2.65
N ALA A 511 -22.68 11.51 -1.58
CA ALA A 511 -23.63 10.42 -1.66
C ALA A 511 -24.82 10.78 -2.57
N GLU A 512 -25.36 9.80 -3.32
CA GLU A 512 -26.39 10.05 -4.36
C GLU A 512 -27.61 10.80 -3.82
N ALA A 513 -28.13 10.38 -2.67
CA ALA A 513 -29.31 11.00 -2.07
C ALA A 513 -29.05 12.46 -1.66
N GLU A 514 -27.88 12.74 -1.10
CA GLU A 514 -27.48 14.09 -0.69
C GLU A 514 -27.19 14.98 -1.91
N ALA A 515 -26.54 14.42 -2.94
CA ALA A 515 -26.29 15.12 -4.19
C ALA A 515 -27.60 15.57 -4.86
N ARG A 516 -28.62 14.72 -4.86
CA ARG A 516 -29.96 15.08 -5.40
C ARG A 516 -30.58 16.25 -4.64
N LEU A 517 -30.55 16.21 -3.31
CA LEU A 517 -31.07 17.31 -2.49
C LEU A 517 -30.34 18.62 -2.73
N LEU A 518 -29.00 18.58 -2.85
CA LEU A 518 -28.21 19.76 -3.16
C LEU A 518 -28.53 20.33 -4.54
N TYR A 519 -28.72 19.46 -5.54
CA TYR A 519 -29.12 19.88 -6.90
C TYR A 519 -30.51 20.51 -6.92
N GLU A 520 -31.48 19.98 -6.15
CA GLU A 520 -32.82 20.58 -5.98
C GLU A 520 -32.74 21.96 -5.32
N GLN A 521 -31.74 22.21 -4.47
CA GLN A 521 -31.46 23.49 -3.82
C GLN A 521 -30.63 24.45 -4.70
N GLY A 522 -30.25 24.04 -5.91
CA GLY A 522 -29.42 24.83 -6.83
C GLY A 522 -27.92 24.82 -6.51
N HIS A 523 -27.45 23.85 -5.70
CA HIS A 523 -26.03 23.66 -5.42
C HIS A 523 -25.47 22.52 -6.29
N TYR A 524 -24.55 22.85 -7.17
CA TYR A 524 -24.01 21.93 -8.15
C TYR A 524 -22.55 21.59 -7.86
N ARG A 525 -22.03 20.56 -8.52
CA ARG A 525 -20.61 20.19 -8.43
C ARG A 525 -19.72 21.41 -8.72
N GLY A 526 -18.73 21.61 -7.85
CA GLY A 526 -17.83 22.77 -7.85
C GLY A 526 -18.33 23.95 -7.01
N ASP A 527 -19.59 23.93 -6.51
CA ASP A 527 -20.05 24.94 -5.55
C ASP A 527 -19.57 24.59 -4.13
N PRO A 528 -19.22 25.59 -3.30
CA PRO A 528 -18.75 25.34 -1.94
C PRO A 528 -19.70 24.47 -1.09
N ALA A 529 -21.03 24.67 -1.24
CA ALA A 529 -22.03 23.89 -0.49
C ALA A 529 -22.05 22.43 -0.94
N PHE A 530 -21.87 22.15 -2.24
CA PHE A 530 -21.79 20.79 -2.76
C PHE A 530 -20.49 20.10 -2.33
N GLU A 531 -19.37 20.79 -2.48
CA GLU A 531 -18.05 20.23 -2.12
C GLU A 531 -17.93 19.95 -0.62
N ALA A 532 -18.49 20.82 0.23
CA ALA A 532 -18.50 20.62 1.69
C ALA A 532 -19.25 19.35 2.14
N ALA A 533 -20.13 18.79 1.30
CA ALA A 533 -20.85 17.55 1.56
C ALA A 533 -20.05 16.28 1.18
N GLY A 534 -18.93 16.43 0.52
CA GLY A 534 -18.13 15.32 0.00
C GLY A 534 -17.29 14.60 1.04
N ILE A 535 -16.88 13.37 0.72
CA ILE A 535 -16.11 12.49 1.61
C ILE A 535 -14.78 13.12 2.03
N PHE A 536 -14.07 13.79 1.12
CA PHE A 536 -12.80 14.42 1.45
C PHE A 536 -12.97 15.47 2.54
N ASP A 537 -13.91 16.39 2.37
CA ASP A 537 -14.10 17.51 3.30
C ASP A 537 -14.80 17.12 4.60
N ARG A 538 -15.72 16.14 4.57
CA ARG A 538 -16.46 15.71 5.77
C ARG A 538 -15.78 14.63 6.59
N VAL A 539 -14.91 13.83 5.97
CA VAL A 539 -14.38 12.62 6.61
C VAL A 539 -12.87 12.56 6.55
N THR A 540 -12.29 12.55 5.35
CA THR A 540 -10.86 12.26 5.17
C THR A 540 -9.98 13.32 5.82
N ARG A 541 -10.18 14.58 5.44
CA ARG A 541 -9.44 15.71 5.98
C ARG A 541 -9.65 15.88 7.48
N PRO A 542 -10.89 15.93 8.03
CA PRO A 542 -11.10 16.05 9.46
C PRO A 542 -10.52 14.90 10.28
N ARG A 543 -10.55 13.66 9.74
CA ARG A 543 -9.88 12.52 10.38
C ARG A 543 -8.37 12.72 10.45
N CYS A 544 -7.73 13.11 9.33
CA CYS A 544 -6.28 13.33 9.30
C CYS A 544 -5.87 14.47 10.25
N GLU A 545 -6.66 15.56 10.29
CA GLU A 545 -6.47 16.64 11.25
C GLU A 545 -6.59 16.16 12.70
N ALA A 546 -7.61 15.36 13.00
CA ALA A 546 -7.84 14.76 14.30
C ALA A 546 -6.73 13.78 14.72
N VAL A 547 -6.16 13.02 13.78
CA VAL A 547 -4.99 12.15 14.04
C VAL A 547 -3.78 12.97 14.47
N VAL A 548 -3.48 14.06 13.77
CA VAL A 548 -2.32 14.91 14.08
C VAL A 548 -2.55 15.70 15.37
N THR A 549 -3.71 16.32 15.53
CA THR A 549 -3.98 17.25 16.64
C THR A 549 -4.41 16.57 17.93
N GLY A 550 -5.06 15.41 17.84
CA GLY A 550 -5.76 14.77 18.98
C GLY A 550 -7.10 15.44 19.32
N LEU A 551 -7.54 16.39 18.48
CA LEU A 551 -8.78 17.17 18.68
C LEU A 551 -9.77 16.86 17.54
N ARG A 552 -11.05 16.92 17.87
CA ARG A 552 -12.12 16.91 16.86
C ARG A 552 -12.25 18.31 16.22
N ALA A 553 -13.03 18.40 15.15
CA ALA A 553 -13.26 19.66 14.45
C ALA A 553 -13.93 20.73 15.33
N ASP A 554 -14.67 20.34 16.37
CA ASP A 554 -15.25 21.23 17.38
C ASP A 554 -14.25 21.67 18.47
N GLY A 555 -12.99 21.28 18.36
CA GLY A 555 -11.91 21.58 19.32
C GLY A 555 -11.91 20.68 20.57
N ALA A 556 -12.85 19.75 20.71
CA ALA A 556 -12.87 18.84 21.85
C ALA A 556 -11.82 17.74 21.74
N PRO A 557 -11.13 17.36 22.85
CA PRO A 557 -10.16 16.30 22.85
C PRO A 557 -10.83 14.94 22.57
N ILE A 558 -10.16 14.10 21.78
CA ILE A 558 -10.67 12.77 21.42
C ILE A 558 -10.52 11.83 22.61
N ALA A 559 -11.64 11.27 23.06
CA ALA A 559 -11.66 10.36 24.20
C ALA A 559 -11.20 8.95 23.84
N GLY A 560 -10.43 8.31 24.74
CA GLY A 560 -9.98 6.92 24.62
C GLY A 560 -8.49 6.81 24.36
N LYS A 561 -8.06 5.57 24.08
CA LYS A 561 -6.65 5.21 23.87
C LYS A 561 -6.52 4.23 22.70
N HIS A 562 -5.37 4.26 22.06
CA HIS A 562 -4.92 3.17 21.18
C HIS A 562 -4.64 1.89 21.98
N ILE A 563 -4.62 0.74 21.30
CA ILE A 563 -4.03 -0.48 21.86
C ILE A 563 -2.55 -0.17 22.14
N GLY A 564 -2.05 -0.49 23.29
CA GLY A 564 -0.71 -0.04 23.72
C GLY A 564 -0.73 1.19 24.62
N GLY A 565 -1.92 1.75 24.90
CA GLY A 565 -2.12 2.71 25.98
C GLY A 565 -1.96 4.19 25.61
N ARG A 566 -1.50 4.54 24.39
CA ARG A 566 -1.34 5.92 23.95
C ARG A 566 -2.70 6.62 23.86
N PRO A 567 -2.92 7.75 24.57
CA PRO A 567 -4.17 8.47 24.51
C PRO A 567 -4.44 9.07 23.13
N LEU A 568 -5.71 9.04 22.66
CA LEU A 568 -6.07 9.61 21.36
C LEU A 568 -5.89 11.13 21.31
N HIS A 569 -6.20 11.82 22.41
CA HIS A 569 -6.09 13.29 22.51
C HIS A 569 -4.66 13.83 22.42
N THR A 570 -3.64 12.99 22.56
CA THR A 570 -2.26 13.46 22.40
C THR A 570 -1.89 13.70 20.94
N GLY A 571 -2.64 13.12 20.00
CA GLY A 571 -2.31 13.17 18.59
C GLY A 571 -0.94 12.60 18.25
N PHE A 572 -0.44 12.89 17.05
CA PHE A 572 0.87 12.44 16.56
C PHE A 572 1.74 13.63 16.16
N THR A 573 3.05 13.48 16.35
CA THR A 573 4.06 14.48 15.99
C THR A 573 4.43 14.30 14.51
N GLU A 574 3.48 14.60 13.63
CA GLU A 574 3.59 14.42 12.18
C GLU A 574 3.23 15.72 11.44
N ASN A 575 3.71 15.84 10.19
CA ASN A 575 3.36 16.91 9.28
C ASN A 575 2.46 16.39 8.17
N VAL A 576 1.41 17.11 7.83
CA VAL A 576 0.50 16.76 6.73
C VAL A 576 0.09 17.99 5.96
N GLU A 577 0.01 17.86 4.66
CA GLU A 577 -0.53 18.88 3.76
C GLU A 577 -1.65 18.31 2.91
N PHE A 578 -2.70 19.11 2.76
CA PHE A 578 -3.90 18.78 2.00
C PHE A 578 -3.85 19.48 0.66
N PHE A 579 -4.18 18.76 -0.39
CA PHE A 579 -4.15 19.27 -1.75
C PHE A 579 -5.44 18.99 -2.49
N ARG A 580 -5.76 19.86 -3.45
CA ARG A 580 -6.70 19.58 -4.52
C ARG A 580 -5.90 19.31 -5.80
N LEU A 581 -6.29 18.28 -6.53
CA LEU A 581 -5.78 18.01 -7.86
C LEU A 581 -6.42 19.01 -8.84
N ASP A 582 -5.60 19.86 -9.41
CA ASP A 582 -5.99 20.85 -10.42
C ASP A 582 -5.28 20.57 -11.76
N TYR A 583 -5.59 21.35 -12.77
CA TYR A 583 -5.10 21.12 -14.12
C TYR A 583 -4.65 22.44 -14.74
N LEU A 584 -3.53 22.38 -15.47
CA LEU A 584 -2.92 23.52 -16.14
C LEU A 584 -3.19 23.48 -17.66
N GLU A 585 -3.05 24.60 -18.31
CA GLU A 585 -3.02 24.69 -19.76
C GLU A 585 -1.59 24.46 -20.28
N ALA A 586 -1.47 23.64 -21.32
CA ALA A 586 -0.16 23.28 -21.88
C ALA A 586 0.64 24.51 -22.36
N ASP A 587 -0.04 25.47 -23.00
CA ASP A 587 0.60 26.65 -23.55
C ASP A 587 1.12 27.61 -22.47
N SER A 588 0.36 27.75 -21.36
CA SER A 588 0.81 28.53 -20.18
C SER A 588 2.05 27.91 -19.52
N VAL A 589 2.09 26.57 -19.45
CA VAL A 589 3.26 25.83 -18.94
C VAL A 589 4.45 26.01 -19.87
N ASP A 590 4.25 25.88 -21.18
CA ASP A 590 5.30 26.02 -22.20
C ASP A 590 5.92 27.43 -22.19
N LEU A 591 5.11 28.45 -21.94
CA LEU A 591 5.55 29.83 -21.76
C LEU A 591 6.20 30.12 -20.40
N GLY A 592 6.27 29.13 -19.50
CA GLY A 592 6.87 29.30 -18.16
C GLY A 592 6.06 30.14 -17.18
N LEU A 593 4.77 30.33 -17.43
CA LEU A 593 3.89 31.17 -16.61
C LEU A 593 3.38 30.46 -15.35
N GLU A 594 3.50 29.12 -15.28
CA GLU A 594 2.84 28.28 -14.28
C GLU A 594 3.78 27.80 -13.14
N PHE A 595 4.92 28.49 -12.91
CA PHE A 595 5.88 28.05 -11.89
C PHE A 595 5.27 27.92 -10.50
N ALA A 596 4.47 28.91 -10.08
CA ALA A 596 3.84 28.91 -8.76
C ALA A 596 2.92 27.66 -8.57
N ALA A 597 2.23 27.28 -9.64
CA ALA A 597 1.36 26.10 -9.64
C ALA A 597 2.15 24.78 -9.66
N LEU A 598 3.38 24.76 -10.21
CA LEU A 598 4.25 23.58 -10.20
C LEU A 598 5.05 23.42 -8.92
N LEU A 599 5.22 24.47 -8.12
CA LEU A 599 6.05 24.46 -6.93
C LEU A 599 5.68 23.37 -5.91
N PRO A 600 4.38 23.11 -5.60
CA PRO A 600 3.99 22.01 -4.72
C PRO A 600 4.44 20.64 -5.23
N LEU A 601 4.47 20.44 -6.57
CA LEU A 601 4.93 19.19 -7.18
C LEU A 601 6.42 18.99 -6.96
N LEU A 602 7.21 20.05 -7.15
CA LEU A 602 8.67 20.02 -6.96
C LEU A 602 9.00 19.68 -5.50
N TRP A 603 8.36 20.37 -4.58
CA TRP A 603 8.49 20.11 -3.14
C TRP A 603 8.08 18.67 -2.77
N LEU A 604 6.93 18.20 -3.26
CA LEU A 604 6.44 16.86 -2.97
C LEU A 604 7.40 15.79 -3.53
N GLY A 605 7.88 15.98 -4.77
CA GLY A 605 8.84 15.09 -5.44
C GLY A 605 10.19 15.04 -4.75
N ALA A 606 10.65 16.16 -4.19
CA ALA A 606 11.92 16.25 -3.48
C ALA A 606 11.89 15.74 -2.04
N GLY A 607 10.77 15.17 -1.58
CA GLY A 607 10.70 14.57 -0.25
C GLY A 607 9.71 15.22 0.70
N ALA A 608 9.07 16.32 0.33
CA ALA A 608 8.07 17.05 1.11
C ALA A 608 8.60 17.53 2.48
N VAL A 609 9.86 17.98 2.51
CA VAL A 609 10.51 18.55 3.71
C VAL A 609 10.41 20.08 3.65
N GLY A 610 10.18 20.71 4.80
CA GLY A 610 10.01 22.15 4.90
C GLY A 610 8.74 22.67 4.26
N GLU A 611 8.81 23.85 3.64
CA GLU A 611 7.69 24.52 2.99
C GLU A 611 7.98 24.82 1.51
N HIS A 612 6.92 24.96 0.71
CA HIS A 612 7.02 25.34 -0.71
C HIS A 612 6.55 26.77 -0.94
N ARG A 613 7.22 27.73 -0.28
CA ARG A 613 6.93 29.14 -0.46
C ARG A 613 7.74 29.73 -1.61
N LEU A 614 7.05 30.51 -2.45
CA LEU A 614 7.71 31.28 -3.49
C LEU A 614 8.06 32.65 -2.91
N PRO A 615 9.35 33.04 -2.85
CA PRO A 615 9.74 34.38 -2.46
C PRO A 615 9.30 35.41 -3.50
N SER A 616 9.11 36.64 -3.07
CA SER A 616 8.70 37.77 -3.96
C SER A 616 9.73 38.05 -5.07
N ASP A 617 11.01 37.83 -4.81
CA ASP A 617 12.09 37.87 -5.80
C ASP A 617 13.00 36.66 -5.64
N THR A 618 13.17 35.92 -6.72
CA THR A 618 14.06 34.75 -6.77
C THR A 618 15.50 35.09 -7.16
N GLY A 619 15.75 36.29 -7.63
CA GLY A 619 17.08 36.66 -8.17
C GLY A 619 17.57 35.76 -9.32
N GLY A 620 16.66 34.97 -9.93
CA GLY A 620 16.94 34.06 -11.05
C GLY A 620 17.24 32.61 -10.67
N PHE A 621 17.19 32.23 -9.39
CA PHE A 621 17.20 30.86 -8.90
C PHE A 621 16.52 30.77 -7.52
N LEU A 622 16.14 29.57 -7.10
CA LEU A 622 15.53 29.26 -5.82
C LEU A 622 16.22 28.04 -5.17
N VAL A 623 16.73 28.19 -3.96
CA VAL A 623 17.19 27.10 -3.09
C VAL A 623 16.64 27.42 -1.69
N PRO A 624 15.48 26.88 -1.32
CA PRO A 624 14.88 27.18 -0.02
C PRO A 624 15.72 26.63 1.14
N ASP A 625 15.80 27.37 2.26
CA ASP A 625 16.64 26.99 3.41
C ASP A 625 16.16 25.71 4.13
N ASP A 626 14.87 25.41 4.05
CA ASP A 626 14.22 24.32 4.78
C ASP A 626 13.74 23.17 3.89
N SER A 627 13.92 23.27 2.56
CA SER A 627 13.49 22.25 1.60
C SER A 627 14.67 21.59 0.88
N THR A 628 14.45 20.44 0.29
CA THR A 628 15.49 19.59 -0.30
C THR A 628 15.55 19.70 -1.83
N PHE A 629 15.17 20.84 -2.39
CA PHE A 629 15.19 21.08 -3.83
C PHE A 629 15.82 22.44 -4.21
N GLY A 630 16.21 22.54 -5.47
CA GLY A 630 16.67 23.79 -6.08
C GLY A 630 16.14 23.98 -7.49
N VAL A 631 15.88 25.22 -7.88
CA VAL A 631 15.40 25.61 -9.21
C VAL A 631 16.24 26.74 -9.78
N LEU A 632 16.75 26.56 -10.99
CA LEU A 632 17.41 27.62 -11.75
C LEU A 632 16.45 28.16 -12.81
N PHE A 633 16.12 29.47 -12.75
CA PHE A 633 15.22 30.13 -13.70
C PHE A 633 15.96 30.80 -14.86
N ARG A 634 17.22 31.21 -14.64
CA ARG A 634 18.02 31.92 -15.64
C ARG A 634 19.42 31.31 -15.74
N GLU A 635 19.80 30.83 -16.91
CA GLU A 635 21.11 30.20 -17.17
C GLU A 635 22.27 31.10 -16.74
N SER A 636 22.16 32.43 -16.90
CA SER A 636 23.17 33.40 -16.48
C SER A 636 23.46 33.37 -14.97
N ARG A 637 22.57 32.80 -14.17
CA ARG A 637 22.69 32.66 -12.72
C ARG A 637 23.20 31.27 -12.28
N PHE A 638 23.65 30.46 -13.21
CA PHE A 638 24.12 29.10 -12.90
C PHE A 638 25.27 29.06 -11.88
N ARG A 639 26.28 29.94 -12.02
CA ARG A 639 27.41 29.97 -11.07
C ARG A 639 26.98 30.23 -9.62
N PRO A 640 26.24 31.32 -9.31
CA PRO A 640 25.76 31.54 -7.95
C PRO A 640 24.77 30.48 -7.47
N PHE A 641 23.93 29.92 -8.36
CA PHE A 641 23.06 28.80 -8.04
C PHE A 641 23.85 27.56 -7.59
N ARG A 642 24.89 27.18 -8.34
CA ARG A 642 25.78 26.08 -7.96
C ARG A 642 26.46 26.35 -6.61
N ALA A 643 26.97 27.56 -6.38
CA ALA A 643 27.57 27.92 -5.09
C ALA A 643 26.57 27.79 -3.93
N ALA A 644 25.31 28.12 -4.14
CA ALA A 644 24.25 27.90 -3.16
C ALA A 644 23.98 26.41 -2.90
N LEU A 645 23.99 25.58 -3.94
CA LEU A 645 23.83 24.13 -3.81
C LEU A 645 25.02 23.46 -3.09
N ASP A 646 26.24 23.97 -3.28
CA ASP A 646 27.45 23.47 -2.58
C ASP A 646 27.35 23.68 -1.06
N GLN A 647 26.56 24.69 -0.58
CA GLN A 647 26.27 24.91 0.82
C GLN A 647 25.09 24.07 1.35
N ARG A 648 24.37 23.39 0.46
CA ARG A 648 23.15 22.61 0.77
C ARG A 648 23.28 21.17 0.25
N PRO A 649 24.11 20.34 0.89
CA PRO A 649 24.31 18.94 0.49
C PRO A 649 23.00 18.10 0.60
N ASP A 650 22.06 18.54 1.43
CA ASP A 650 20.76 17.92 1.64
C ASP A 650 19.77 18.11 0.46
N VAL A 651 20.03 19.08 -0.44
CA VAL A 651 19.25 19.22 -1.69
C VAL A 651 19.49 18.00 -2.57
N THR A 652 18.42 17.31 -2.92
CA THR A 652 18.44 16.07 -3.70
C THR A 652 17.98 16.25 -5.14
N HIS A 653 17.09 17.21 -5.38
CA HIS A 653 16.44 17.45 -6.67
C HIS A 653 16.75 18.86 -7.18
N VAL A 654 17.10 18.94 -8.46
CA VAL A 654 17.41 20.19 -9.13
C VAL A 654 16.62 20.30 -10.43
N TRP A 655 15.93 21.40 -10.60
CA TRP A 655 15.22 21.70 -11.84
C TRP A 655 15.86 22.89 -12.53
N LEU A 656 16.09 22.72 -13.84
CA LEU A 656 16.68 23.75 -14.69
C LEU A 656 15.64 24.22 -15.71
N VAL A 657 15.50 25.52 -15.82
CA VAL A 657 14.68 26.16 -16.86
C VAL A 657 15.62 26.57 -17.99
N THR A 658 15.54 25.86 -19.09
CA THR A 658 16.32 26.11 -20.32
C THR A 658 15.61 25.46 -21.51
N ASP A 659 15.72 26.07 -22.69
CA ASP A 659 15.25 25.51 -23.96
C ASP A 659 16.37 24.81 -24.74
N SER A 660 17.63 24.93 -24.26
CA SER A 660 18.81 24.37 -24.91
C SER A 660 19.21 23.03 -24.29
N GLU A 661 19.18 21.95 -25.08
CA GLU A 661 19.70 20.64 -24.64
C GLU A 661 21.20 20.68 -24.35
N GLN A 662 21.96 21.48 -25.11
CA GLN A 662 23.39 21.64 -24.92
C GLN A 662 23.66 22.34 -23.57
N ALA A 663 22.99 23.49 -23.30
CA ALA A 663 23.14 24.20 -22.03
C ALA A 663 22.73 23.31 -20.83
N PHE A 664 21.66 22.52 -21.00
CA PHE A 664 21.22 21.55 -19.97
C PHE A 664 22.33 20.52 -19.71
N ALA A 665 22.89 19.90 -20.75
CA ALA A 665 23.95 18.89 -20.60
C ALA A 665 25.21 19.46 -19.94
N GLU A 666 25.62 20.67 -20.31
CA GLU A 666 26.77 21.38 -19.72
C GLU A 666 26.53 21.69 -18.22
N MET A 667 25.34 22.18 -17.88
CA MET A 667 24.96 22.47 -16.50
C MET A 667 24.87 21.18 -15.67
N CYS A 668 24.28 20.10 -16.20
CA CYS A 668 24.22 18.80 -15.53
C CYS A 668 25.63 18.25 -15.24
N ALA A 669 26.54 18.32 -16.19
CA ALA A 669 27.92 17.86 -16.01
C ALA A 669 28.69 18.65 -14.94
N ALA A 670 28.28 19.89 -14.70
CA ALA A 670 28.89 20.75 -13.69
C ALA A 670 28.25 20.64 -12.29
N LEU A 671 27.12 19.96 -12.14
CA LEU A 671 26.45 19.70 -10.85
C LEU A 671 26.99 18.42 -10.19
N PRO A 672 26.89 18.28 -8.85
CA PRO A 672 27.25 17.05 -8.17
C PRO A 672 26.45 15.85 -8.68
N ALA A 673 27.09 14.70 -8.85
CA ALA A 673 26.52 13.49 -9.46
C ALA A 673 25.40 12.83 -8.62
N ASP A 674 25.29 13.18 -7.35
CA ASP A 674 24.25 12.72 -6.43
C ASP A 674 22.91 13.44 -6.60
N LYS A 675 22.88 14.56 -7.34
CA LYS A 675 21.66 15.33 -7.58
C LYS A 675 20.84 14.73 -8.73
N ARG A 676 19.51 14.69 -8.54
CA ARG A 676 18.58 14.38 -9.63
C ARG A 676 18.24 15.65 -10.37
N VAL A 677 18.68 15.76 -11.61
CA VAL A 677 18.52 16.97 -12.42
C VAL A 677 17.51 16.72 -13.53
N ALA A 678 16.58 17.65 -13.74
CA ALA A 678 15.55 17.59 -14.79
C ALA A 678 15.28 18.98 -15.40
N MET A 679 14.82 19.01 -16.65
CA MET A 679 14.26 20.23 -17.27
C MET A 679 12.84 20.45 -16.77
N LEU A 680 12.56 21.60 -16.14
CA LEU A 680 11.30 21.82 -15.44
C LEU A 680 10.06 21.68 -16.37
N TYR A 681 9.88 22.61 -17.30
CA TYR A 681 8.65 22.67 -18.10
C TYR A 681 8.62 21.60 -19.19
N ARG A 682 9.72 21.39 -19.85
CA ARG A 682 9.85 20.44 -20.97
C ARG A 682 9.59 18.98 -20.53
N ASP A 683 10.21 18.54 -19.45
CA ASP A 683 10.05 17.16 -18.97
C ASP A 683 8.63 16.93 -18.46
N TYR A 684 8.03 17.93 -17.81
CA TYR A 684 6.64 17.90 -17.41
C TYR A 684 5.71 17.74 -18.61
N LEU A 685 5.77 18.65 -19.60
CA LEU A 685 4.93 18.59 -20.79
C LEU A 685 5.14 17.30 -21.59
N ARG A 686 6.40 16.88 -21.76
CA ARG A 686 6.75 15.65 -22.48
C ARG A 686 6.15 14.41 -21.83
N HIS A 687 6.19 14.35 -20.48
CA HIS A 687 5.64 13.23 -19.73
C HIS A 687 4.14 13.07 -20.00
N PHE A 688 3.36 14.13 -19.91
CA PHE A 688 1.90 14.07 -20.06
C PHE A 688 1.45 13.96 -21.53
N ARG A 689 2.16 14.58 -22.49
CA ARG A 689 1.89 14.41 -23.93
C ARG A 689 2.21 12.98 -24.41
N ALA A 690 3.28 12.35 -23.93
CA ALA A 690 3.63 11.00 -24.33
C ALA A 690 2.63 9.94 -23.83
N ARG A 691 2.02 10.16 -22.67
CA ARG A 691 1.04 9.24 -22.09
C ARG A 691 -0.30 9.25 -22.80
N ALA A 692 -0.76 10.39 -23.26
CA ALA A 692 -1.95 10.49 -24.08
C ALA A 692 -1.88 9.58 -25.33
N ARG A 693 -0.69 9.42 -25.91
CA ARG A 693 -0.45 8.54 -27.07
C ARG A 693 -0.38 7.04 -26.74
N GLN A 694 -0.13 6.66 -25.48
CA GLN A 694 -0.04 5.25 -25.08
C GLN A 694 -1.39 4.66 -24.63
N THR A 695 -2.36 5.50 -24.34
CA THR A 695 -3.71 5.12 -23.90
C THR A 695 -4.76 5.27 -25.01
N ALA A 696 -4.44 5.91 -26.13
CA ALA A 696 -5.23 5.96 -27.36
C ALA A 696 -4.87 4.79 -28.29
#